data_c514151788772899a95151dd911f8cc0
#
_entry.id   c514151788772899a95151dd911f8cc0
#
_cell.length_a   1.000
_cell.length_b   1.000
_cell.length_c   1.000
_cell.angle_alpha   90.00
_cell.angle_beta   90.00
_cell.angle_gamma   90.00
#
_symmetry.space_group_name_H-M   'P 1'
#
loop_
_entity.id
_entity.type
_entity.pdbx_description
1 polymer ?
#
loop_
_entity_poly.entity_id
_entity_poly.type
_entity_poly.pdbx_seq_one_letter_code
_entity_poly.pdbx_strand_id
1 'polypeptide(L)'
;MWKKKKNIRKMAFNTETVLMAAKAPLNTVLTYFQTTSFGLTDEEVEKRLSLYGKNEIVHEQKKKPLVMLAKAFINPFVGVLTVLVAISYVMDVWMADPGDQDWTSIIVVSTMIILSTILRFVQEWKANRSSEALQKMVTNTCYVMRLGTSTRGGSPGDEISNEELVPGDLIMLSAGDMIPADVRIIESKDLFVSQSSLTGESDSIEKFPNLSEARNHTGSIVDLDNICFMGSNVVSGSAKGIVFATGSHTYLGTIAKNVAGHRAATAFDKGITKVSLLLIRFMLIMVPIVFLVNGITKGDWLEAFIFAISVAVGLTPEMLPMIVTANLSKGAMVMSRKKTIVKDLNAIQNFGAMNILCTDKTGTLTQDHIVLERHVNVDGTEDKENRILRHAYFNSYFQTGLKNLMDRAILSHVKELGLESLSSSYKKVDEIPFDFTRRRMSVVVEDRNGKRQIITKGAVEEMLTVCSFAEFGGKVQPLSDSMRSKAQRFVKEMNAQGMRVLALAQKSFLSKENNFAIEDEKEMVLIGYLAFLDPPKESASQAIKQLHEHGVEVKVLSGDNEAVVKAISRQVGINTSDSVTGPELENMSQEAKQKAVVKCSIFSKLTPMQKSEIIQLLQKKNNTVGFLGDGINDAAALRESDIGISVDSAVDIAKESADIILLEKDLMVLENGVLEGRKTFGNIVKYVKMTASSNFGNMFSVLAASAFLPFLPMLPIHLLIQNLLYDISQTTIPFDRMDREYLAKPRVWDSGDLSRFMIWIGPISSIFDIATYMVMWWVFKCQGPDMESLFQSGWFIEGLLSQTLIVHMIRTRKVPFIQSSASWPVMLMTFSIMAVGICIPFTSFGSSIGLTPLPWTYFPWLVGILLSYCVLTQWLKTLYIRVFKRWL
;
A
#
# COMPACT_ATOMS: atom_id res chain seq x y z
N MET A 1 1.93 -30.67 37.81
CA MET A 1 2.51 -29.80 36.79
C MET A 1 1.93 -29.99 35.37
N TRP A 2 1.71 -31.18 34.88
CA TRP A 2 1.18 -31.46 33.53
C TRP A 2 -0.30 -31.03 33.32
N LYS A 3 -1.16 -31.11 34.33
CA LYS A 3 -2.56 -30.63 34.27
C LYS A 3 -2.69 -29.09 34.21
N LYS A 4 -1.74 -28.34 34.81
CA LYS A 4 -1.70 -26.84 34.68
C LYS A 4 -1.27 -26.37 33.26
N LYS A 5 -0.34 -27.10 32.59
CA LYS A 5 0.03 -26.79 31.19
C LYS A 5 -1.10 -27.02 30.18
N LYS A 6 -2.06 -27.93 30.46
CA LYS A 6 -3.18 -28.19 29.55
C LYS A 6 -4.29 -27.11 29.62
N ASN A 7 -4.43 -26.41 30.76
CA ASN A 7 -5.42 -25.33 30.91
C ASN A 7 -4.94 -24.00 30.27
N ILE A 8 -3.64 -23.75 30.24
CA ILE A 8 -3.07 -22.53 29.66
C ILE A 8 -3.11 -22.58 28.13
N ARG A 9 -3.07 -23.76 27.50
CA ARG A 9 -3.18 -23.94 26.02
C ARG A 9 -4.59 -23.73 25.44
N LYS A 10 -5.62 -23.48 26.27
CA LYS A 10 -7.02 -23.30 25.86
C LYS A 10 -7.58 -21.89 26.10
N MET A 11 -6.75 -20.86 26.25
CA MET A 11 -7.22 -19.49 26.21
C MET A 11 -7.45 -19.02 24.76
N ALA A 12 -8.49 -19.57 24.13
CA ALA A 12 -9.24 -18.79 23.15
C ALA A 12 -9.81 -17.56 23.88
N PHE A 13 -10.06 -16.43 23.15
CA PHE A 13 -10.81 -15.30 23.72
C PHE A 13 -11.97 -15.84 24.58
N ASN A 14 -11.95 -15.51 25.84
CA ASN A 14 -12.97 -15.97 26.78
C ASN A 14 -13.64 -14.73 27.37
N THR A 15 -14.90 -14.58 27.06
CA THR A 15 -15.78 -13.55 27.64
C THR A 15 -15.66 -13.49 29.16
N GLU A 16 -15.46 -14.64 29.84
CA GLU A 16 -15.23 -14.72 31.29
C GLU A 16 -13.95 -13.97 31.70
N THR A 17 -12.87 -14.05 30.91
CA THR A 17 -11.61 -13.32 31.22
C THR A 17 -11.80 -11.81 31.09
N VAL A 18 -12.55 -11.34 30.10
CA VAL A 18 -12.87 -9.92 29.92
C VAL A 18 -13.73 -9.43 31.09
N LEU A 19 -14.77 -10.18 31.43
CA LEU A 19 -15.65 -9.84 32.56
C LEU A 19 -14.92 -9.87 33.90
N MET A 20 -14.01 -10.82 34.10
CA MET A 20 -13.13 -10.86 35.26
C MET A 20 -12.22 -9.64 35.31
N ALA A 21 -11.53 -9.33 34.21
CA ALA A 21 -10.68 -8.16 34.12
C ALA A 21 -11.45 -6.85 34.36
N ALA A 22 -12.71 -6.76 33.89
CA ALA A 22 -13.56 -5.59 34.08
C ALA A 22 -14.11 -5.44 35.52
N LYS A 23 -14.61 -6.53 36.11
CA LYS A 23 -15.37 -6.50 37.35
C LYS A 23 -14.52 -6.69 38.63
N ALA A 24 -13.32 -7.32 38.48
CA ALA A 24 -12.48 -7.57 39.65
C ALA A 24 -11.79 -6.27 40.14
N PRO A 25 -11.58 -6.13 41.46
CA PRO A 25 -10.76 -5.06 42.01
C PRO A 25 -9.33 -5.09 41.42
N LEU A 26 -8.73 -3.92 41.25
CA LEU A 26 -7.43 -3.77 40.60
C LEU A 26 -6.36 -4.69 41.19
N ASN A 27 -6.26 -4.79 42.52
CA ASN A 27 -5.30 -5.67 43.18
C ASN A 27 -5.50 -7.15 42.82
N THR A 28 -6.73 -7.60 42.61
CA THR A 28 -7.04 -8.94 42.16
C THR A 28 -6.60 -9.18 40.73
N VAL A 29 -6.79 -8.20 39.85
CA VAL A 29 -6.33 -8.24 38.45
C VAL A 29 -4.80 -8.30 38.38
N LEU A 30 -4.09 -7.45 39.13
CA LEU A 30 -2.62 -7.45 39.20
C LEU A 30 -2.09 -8.81 39.69
N THR A 31 -2.75 -9.37 40.77
CA THR A 31 -2.36 -10.68 41.32
C THR A 31 -2.64 -11.81 40.33
N TYR A 32 -3.76 -11.78 39.62
CA TYR A 32 -4.12 -12.78 38.61
C TYR A 32 -3.11 -12.85 37.46
N PHE A 33 -2.69 -11.69 36.94
CA PHE A 33 -1.68 -11.59 35.92
C PHE A 33 -0.25 -11.60 36.47
N GLN A 34 -0.06 -11.80 37.76
CA GLN A 34 1.25 -11.86 38.42
C GLN A 34 2.15 -10.69 38.00
N THR A 35 1.61 -9.48 38.04
CA THR A 35 2.34 -8.25 37.74
C THR A 35 2.28 -7.30 38.95
N THR A 36 3.14 -6.28 38.91
CA THR A 36 3.19 -5.26 39.97
C THR A 36 2.78 -3.91 39.42
N SER A 37 2.59 -2.88 40.26
CA SER A 37 2.39 -1.49 39.83
C SER A 37 3.56 -0.91 39.04
N PHE A 38 4.73 -1.58 39.03
CA PHE A 38 5.95 -1.23 38.31
C PHE A 38 6.19 -2.10 37.06
N GLY A 39 5.29 -3.03 36.74
CA GLY A 39 5.34 -3.92 35.60
C GLY A 39 6.03 -5.26 35.86
N LEU A 40 6.38 -5.96 34.79
CA LEU A 40 7.01 -7.27 34.76
C LEU A 40 8.54 -7.17 34.77
N THR A 41 9.21 -8.25 35.18
CA THR A 41 10.66 -8.43 34.99
C THR A 41 10.97 -9.02 33.61
N ASP A 42 12.16 -8.78 33.07
CA ASP A 42 12.56 -9.28 31.75
C ASP A 42 12.50 -10.83 31.67
N GLU A 43 12.89 -11.53 32.74
CA GLU A 43 12.78 -12.99 32.81
C GLU A 43 11.34 -13.49 32.67
N GLU A 44 10.39 -12.80 33.30
CA GLU A 44 8.97 -13.18 33.22
C GLU A 44 8.39 -12.84 31.85
N VAL A 45 8.86 -11.75 31.20
CA VAL A 45 8.49 -11.40 29.82
C VAL A 45 8.94 -12.48 28.83
N GLU A 46 10.21 -12.90 28.88
CA GLU A 46 10.70 -13.98 27.99
C GLU A 46 9.92 -15.29 28.18
N LYS A 47 9.62 -15.64 29.42
CA LYS A 47 8.82 -16.82 29.73
C LYS A 47 7.39 -16.70 29.19
N ARG A 48 6.75 -15.53 29.28
CA ARG A 48 5.41 -15.27 28.73
C ARG A 48 5.43 -15.23 27.22
N LEU A 49 6.44 -14.63 26.61
CA LEU A 49 6.61 -14.61 25.15
C LEU A 49 6.74 -16.05 24.60
N SER A 50 7.49 -16.93 25.30
CA SER A 50 7.57 -18.34 24.92
C SER A 50 6.25 -19.12 25.11
N LEU A 51 5.39 -18.66 26.03
CA LEU A 51 4.13 -19.33 26.38
C LEU A 51 2.95 -18.87 25.51
N TYR A 52 2.80 -17.55 25.34
CA TYR A 52 1.68 -16.90 24.63
C TYR A 52 2.02 -16.63 23.16
N GLY A 53 3.30 -16.59 22.80
CA GLY A 53 3.77 -16.15 21.49
C GLY A 53 3.81 -14.63 21.37
N LYS A 54 4.13 -14.16 20.17
CA LYS A 54 4.14 -12.73 19.84
C LYS A 54 2.70 -12.17 19.76
N ASN A 55 2.55 -10.89 20.03
CA ASN A 55 1.29 -10.17 19.91
C ASN A 55 1.00 -9.85 18.42
N GLU A 56 0.71 -10.89 17.65
CA GLU A 56 0.39 -10.82 16.22
C GLU A 56 -0.98 -11.48 15.97
N ILE A 57 -1.84 -10.82 15.18
CA ILE A 57 -3.03 -11.47 14.64
C ILE A 57 -2.60 -12.20 13.38
N VAL A 58 -2.54 -13.52 13.45
CA VAL A 58 -2.18 -14.37 12.32
C VAL A 58 -3.36 -14.40 11.34
N HIS A 59 -3.38 -13.50 10.37
CA HIS A 59 -4.38 -13.46 9.30
C HIS A 59 -4.24 -14.61 8.30
N GLU A 60 -3.02 -15.07 8.05
CA GLU A 60 -2.73 -16.25 7.22
C GLU A 60 -1.70 -17.13 7.89
N GLN A 61 -1.99 -18.42 8.00
CA GLN A 61 -0.97 -19.39 8.39
C GLN A 61 0.17 -19.36 7.38
N LYS A 62 1.42 -19.20 7.83
CA LYS A 62 2.60 -19.30 6.97
C LYS A 62 2.47 -20.54 6.12
N LYS A 63 2.32 -20.36 4.83
CA LYS A 63 2.17 -21.47 3.88
C LYS A 63 3.43 -22.33 3.96
N LYS A 64 3.30 -23.56 4.44
CA LYS A 64 4.41 -24.49 4.50
C LYS A 64 4.97 -24.71 3.09
N PRO A 65 6.29 -24.76 2.88
CA PRO A 65 6.87 -24.94 1.54
C PRO A 65 6.30 -26.15 0.78
N LEU A 66 6.02 -27.24 1.49
CA LEU A 66 5.37 -28.44 0.92
C LEU A 66 3.95 -28.17 0.40
N VAL A 67 3.17 -27.34 1.09
CA VAL A 67 1.82 -26.95 0.63
C VAL A 67 1.89 -26.06 -0.61
N MET A 68 2.89 -25.18 -0.67
CA MET A 68 3.14 -24.35 -1.85
C MET A 68 3.54 -25.20 -3.05
N LEU A 69 4.42 -26.18 -2.85
CA LEU A 69 4.81 -27.13 -3.90
C LEU A 69 3.62 -27.95 -4.40
N ALA A 70 2.80 -28.47 -3.48
CA ALA A 70 1.57 -29.17 -3.85
C ALA A 70 0.58 -28.31 -4.63
N LYS A 71 0.41 -27.03 -4.24
CA LYS A 71 -0.42 -26.07 -4.98
C LYS A 71 0.18 -25.70 -6.34
N ALA A 72 1.49 -25.62 -6.47
CA ALA A 72 2.15 -25.38 -7.74
C ALA A 72 1.92 -26.55 -8.71
N PHE A 73 1.85 -27.78 -8.18
CA PHE A 73 1.52 -28.99 -8.94
C PHE A 73 0.04 -29.05 -9.36
N ILE A 74 -0.89 -28.62 -8.50
CA ILE A 74 -2.35 -28.58 -8.80
C ILE A 74 -2.67 -27.35 -9.64
N ASN A 75 -2.48 -27.49 -10.96
CA ASN A 75 -2.67 -26.43 -11.95
C ASN A 75 -3.36 -27.03 -13.18
N PRO A 76 -4.28 -26.33 -13.85
CA PRO A 76 -4.93 -26.81 -15.08
C PRO A 76 -3.95 -27.32 -16.15
N PHE A 77 -2.82 -26.65 -16.33
CA PHE A 77 -1.76 -27.07 -17.25
C PHE A 77 -1.14 -28.43 -16.87
N VAL A 78 -0.66 -28.53 -15.65
CA VAL A 78 -0.13 -29.81 -15.16
C VAL A 78 -1.20 -30.90 -15.25
N GLY A 79 -2.46 -30.54 -15.01
CA GLY A 79 -3.58 -31.46 -15.19
C GLY A 79 -3.69 -31.98 -16.63
N VAL A 80 -3.61 -31.09 -17.63
CA VAL A 80 -3.65 -31.49 -19.05
C VAL A 80 -2.41 -32.29 -19.44
N LEU A 81 -1.21 -31.87 -19.02
CA LEU A 81 0.02 -32.65 -19.25
C LEU A 81 -0.06 -34.05 -18.61
N THR A 82 -0.66 -34.15 -17.43
CA THR A 82 -0.85 -35.45 -16.75
C THR A 82 -1.80 -36.34 -17.55
N VAL A 83 -2.87 -35.74 -18.14
CA VAL A 83 -3.78 -36.49 -19.06
C VAL A 83 -3.02 -36.96 -20.31
N LEU A 84 -2.19 -36.09 -20.90
CA LEU A 84 -1.34 -36.45 -22.03
C LEU A 84 -0.39 -37.61 -21.68
N VAL A 85 0.31 -37.55 -20.55
CA VAL A 85 1.17 -38.65 -20.06
C VAL A 85 0.37 -39.94 -19.92
N ALA A 86 -0.85 -39.86 -19.38
CA ALA A 86 -1.70 -41.03 -19.22
C ALA A 86 -2.13 -41.63 -20.56
N ILE A 87 -2.48 -40.79 -21.55
CA ILE A 87 -2.84 -41.24 -22.90
C ILE A 87 -1.61 -41.86 -23.60
N SER A 88 -0.44 -41.17 -23.57
CA SER A 88 0.79 -41.73 -24.13
C SER A 88 1.19 -43.05 -23.46
N TYR A 89 1.04 -43.17 -22.13
CA TYR A 89 1.29 -44.43 -21.45
C TYR A 89 0.41 -45.58 -21.97
N VAL A 90 -0.88 -45.29 -22.14
CA VAL A 90 -1.83 -46.31 -22.67
C VAL A 90 -1.51 -46.71 -24.11
N MET A 91 -1.18 -45.73 -24.97
CA MET A 91 -0.93 -45.99 -26.40
C MET A 91 0.49 -46.52 -26.67
N ASP A 92 1.50 -45.85 -26.12
CA ASP A 92 2.90 -46.07 -26.50
C ASP A 92 3.57 -47.20 -25.68
N VAL A 93 2.95 -47.61 -24.53
CA VAL A 93 3.52 -48.60 -23.63
C VAL A 93 2.55 -49.77 -23.39
N TRP A 94 1.31 -49.50 -23.00
CA TRP A 94 0.36 -50.56 -22.62
C TRP A 94 -0.28 -51.31 -23.81
N MET A 95 -0.57 -50.60 -24.88
CA MET A 95 -1.16 -51.16 -26.09
C MET A 95 -0.11 -51.52 -27.18
N ALA A 96 1.13 -51.07 -27.00
CA ALA A 96 2.24 -51.43 -27.92
C ALA A 96 2.71 -52.88 -27.74
N ASP A 97 3.15 -53.53 -28.82
CA ASP A 97 3.72 -54.88 -28.77
C ASP A 97 5.02 -54.92 -27.94
N PRO A 98 5.28 -56.03 -27.28
CA PRO A 98 6.53 -56.18 -26.51
C PRO A 98 7.77 -56.07 -27.41
N GLY A 99 8.44 -54.93 -27.38
CA GLY A 99 9.60 -54.57 -28.22
C GLY A 99 9.48 -53.23 -28.92
N ASP A 100 8.28 -52.74 -29.12
CA ASP A 100 8.00 -51.44 -29.77
C ASP A 100 7.55 -50.36 -28.76
N GLN A 101 7.77 -50.61 -27.47
CA GLN A 101 7.41 -49.66 -26.39
C GLN A 101 8.26 -48.38 -26.45
N ASP A 102 7.60 -47.21 -26.63
CA ASP A 102 8.31 -45.92 -26.61
C ASP A 102 8.00 -45.10 -25.34
N TRP A 103 8.99 -44.92 -24.49
CA TRP A 103 8.91 -44.15 -23.27
C TRP A 103 9.29 -42.68 -23.44
N THR A 104 9.73 -42.29 -24.63
CA THR A 104 10.33 -40.97 -24.88
C THR A 104 9.34 -39.83 -24.57
N SER A 105 8.13 -39.91 -25.10
CA SER A 105 7.07 -38.91 -24.89
C SER A 105 6.70 -38.77 -23.41
N ILE A 106 6.58 -39.90 -22.71
CA ILE A 106 6.26 -39.93 -21.26
C ILE A 106 7.37 -39.27 -20.43
N ILE A 107 8.63 -39.61 -20.70
CA ILE A 107 9.78 -39.04 -19.98
C ILE A 107 9.87 -37.53 -20.21
N VAL A 108 9.73 -37.09 -21.44
CA VAL A 108 9.86 -35.67 -21.79
C VAL A 108 8.71 -34.86 -21.16
N VAL A 109 7.46 -35.30 -21.32
CA VAL A 109 6.30 -34.56 -20.74
C VAL A 109 6.35 -34.59 -19.20
N SER A 110 6.77 -35.70 -18.59
CA SER A 110 6.96 -35.77 -17.13
C SER A 110 8.07 -34.84 -16.66
N THR A 111 9.16 -34.75 -17.40
CA THR A 111 10.26 -33.79 -17.11
C THR A 111 9.77 -32.35 -17.21
N MET A 112 8.92 -32.03 -18.20
CA MET A 112 8.30 -30.71 -18.33
C MET A 112 7.38 -30.38 -17.17
N ILE A 113 6.56 -31.32 -16.69
CA ILE A 113 5.72 -31.17 -15.49
C ILE A 113 6.58 -30.83 -14.30
N ILE A 114 7.64 -31.56 -14.07
CA ILE A 114 8.58 -31.35 -12.95
C ILE A 114 9.24 -29.95 -13.07
N LEU A 115 9.77 -29.60 -14.22
CA LEU A 115 10.46 -28.34 -14.46
C LEU A 115 9.52 -27.14 -14.29
N SER A 116 8.33 -27.21 -14.89
CA SER A 116 7.29 -26.16 -14.76
C SER A 116 6.86 -25.98 -13.29
N THR A 117 6.62 -27.09 -12.58
CA THR A 117 6.27 -27.06 -11.16
C THR A 117 7.38 -26.45 -10.29
N ILE A 118 8.64 -26.81 -10.54
CA ILE A 118 9.80 -26.26 -9.82
C ILE A 118 9.95 -24.76 -10.10
N LEU A 119 9.89 -24.34 -11.36
CA LEU A 119 9.97 -22.92 -11.73
C LEU A 119 8.90 -22.09 -11.04
N ARG A 120 7.65 -22.56 -11.07
CA ARG A 120 6.53 -21.90 -10.42
C ARG A 120 6.72 -21.86 -8.89
N PHE A 121 7.09 -22.95 -8.27
CA PHE A 121 7.36 -23.02 -6.83
C PHE A 121 8.47 -22.04 -6.41
N VAL A 122 9.62 -22.03 -7.10
CA VAL A 122 10.75 -21.16 -6.77
C VAL A 122 10.36 -19.69 -6.87
N GLN A 123 9.61 -19.31 -7.89
CA GLN A 123 9.19 -17.92 -8.09
C GLN A 123 8.14 -17.50 -7.06
N GLU A 124 7.13 -18.33 -6.77
CA GLU A 124 6.13 -18.06 -5.76
C GLU A 124 6.76 -18.00 -4.35
N TRP A 125 7.67 -18.90 -4.05
CA TRP A 125 8.42 -18.89 -2.78
C TRP A 125 9.27 -17.62 -2.62
N LYS A 126 9.98 -17.21 -3.68
CA LYS A 126 10.80 -15.99 -3.68
C LYS A 126 9.93 -14.72 -3.53
N ALA A 127 8.80 -14.67 -4.21
CA ALA A 127 7.85 -13.56 -4.12
C ALA A 127 7.26 -13.42 -2.71
N ASN A 128 6.79 -14.53 -2.11
CA ASN A 128 6.24 -14.55 -0.76
C ASN A 128 7.30 -14.13 0.28
N ARG A 129 8.53 -14.64 0.16
CA ARG A 129 9.62 -14.27 1.08
C ARG A 129 9.99 -12.78 1.00
N SER A 130 9.94 -12.20 -0.21
CA SER A 130 10.16 -10.76 -0.39
C SER A 130 9.04 -9.93 0.23
N SER A 131 7.79 -10.36 0.08
CA SER A 131 6.62 -9.71 0.69
C SER A 131 6.68 -9.75 2.23
N GLU A 132 7.01 -10.90 2.82
CA GLU A 132 7.20 -11.03 4.28
C GLU A 132 8.33 -10.13 4.82
N ALA A 133 9.43 -10.02 4.07
CA ALA A 133 10.54 -9.16 4.47
C ALA A 133 10.16 -7.68 4.46
N LEU A 134 9.32 -7.24 3.51
CA LEU A 134 8.84 -5.87 3.42
C LEU A 134 7.85 -5.53 4.55
N GLN A 135 6.93 -6.44 4.86
CA GLN A 135 5.97 -6.25 5.97
C GLN A 135 6.66 -6.06 7.32
N LYS A 136 7.79 -6.75 7.55
CA LYS A 136 8.58 -6.62 8.79
C LYS A 136 9.35 -5.29 8.92
N MET A 137 9.41 -4.47 7.90
CA MET A 137 10.09 -3.17 7.94
C MET A 137 9.24 -2.07 8.59
N VAL A 138 7.93 -2.29 8.73
CA VAL A 138 7.01 -1.37 9.42
C VAL A 138 6.66 -1.99 10.76
N THR A 139 7.20 -1.45 11.83
CA THR A 139 6.89 -1.87 13.21
C THR A 139 6.14 -0.75 13.92
N ASN A 140 5.00 -1.08 14.50
CA ASN A 140 4.33 -0.19 15.45
C ASN A 140 4.94 -0.42 16.83
N THR A 141 5.11 0.65 17.58
CA THR A 141 5.72 0.64 18.92
C THR A 141 4.73 1.11 19.97
N CYS A 142 4.95 0.75 21.22
CA CYS A 142 4.16 1.22 22.35
C CYS A 142 5.07 1.44 23.58
N TYR A 143 4.65 2.32 24.47
CA TYR A 143 5.35 2.58 25.72
C TYR A 143 4.92 1.59 26.81
N VAL A 144 5.89 0.86 27.36
CA VAL A 144 5.66 -0.17 28.38
C VAL A 144 6.47 0.12 29.62
N MET A 145 5.86 -0.06 30.78
CA MET A 145 6.55 0.00 32.08
C MET A 145 6.93 -1.42 32.50
N ARG A 146 8.25 -1.68 32.61
CA ARG A 146 8.82 -2.97 33.09
C ARG A 146 9.83 -2.69 34.21
N LEU A 147 9.98 -3.65 35.14
CA LEU A 147 10.97 -3.57 36.21
C LEU A 147 12.39 -3.73 35.64
N GLY A 148 13.25 -2.74 35.85
CA GLY A 148 14.62 -2.73 35.33
C GLY A 148 14.90 -1.76 34.20
N THR A 149 13.89 -1.14 33.63
CA THR A 149 14.07 -0.13 32.58
C THR A 149 14.59 1.17 33.15
N SER A 150 15.74 1.60 32.67
CA SER A 150 16.36 2.86 33.08
C SER A 150 15.66 4.06 32.44
N THR A 151 15.29 5.02 33.26
CA THR A 151 14.72 6.31 32.83
C THR A 151 15.70 7.07 31.92
N ARG A 152 15.66 6.83 30.63
CA ARG A 152 16.24 7.74 29.64
C ARG A 152 15.20 8.80 29.25
N GLY A 153 15.35 9.99 29.76
CA GLY A 153 14.54 11.16 29.32
C GLY A 153 13.31 11.51 30.14
N GLY A 154 13.21 11.12 31.40
CA GLY A 154 12.23 11.68 32.35
C GLY A 154 10.80 11.11 32.29
N SER A 155 10.51 10.18 31.43
CA SER A 155 9.25 9.43 31.42
C SER A 155 9.49 7.99 31.89
N PRO A 156 8.64 7.44 32.78
CA PRO A 156 8.78 6.06 33.22
C PRO A 156 8.26 5.09 32.15
N GLY A 157 9.15 4.45 31.38
CA GLY A 157 8.82 3.41 30.42
C GLY A 157 9.79 3.36 29.23
N ASP A 158 9.87 2.20 28.58
CA ASP A 158 10.62 1.99 27.34
C ASP A 158 9.66 1.81 26.16
N GLU A 159 10.06 2.30 25.00
CA GLU A 159 9.36 2.07 23.74
C GLU A 159 9.77 0.72 23.18
N ILE A 160 8.83 -0.19 23.05
CA ILE A 160 9.02 -1.54 22.50
C ILE A 160 8.15 -1.78 21.28
N SER A 161 8.50 -2.79 20.48
CA SER A 161 7.61 -3.25 19.40
C SER A 161 6.30 -3.82 19.96
N ASN A 162 5.16 -3.49 19.33
CA ASN A 162 3.87 -4.05 19.71
C ASN A 162 3.86 -5.59 19.71
N GLU A 163 4.70 -6.23 18.88
CA GLU A 163 4.85 -7.68 18.81
C GLU A 163 5.40 -8.30 20.11
N GLU A 164 6.13 -7.54 20.91
CA GLU A 164 6.81 -8.01 22.13
C GLU A 164 5.94 -7.86 23.38
N LEU A 165 4.69 -7.36 23.23
CA LEU A 165 3.74 -7.27 24.34
C LEU A 165 3.29 -8.63 24.80
N VAL A 166 3.20 -8.78 26.14
CA VAL A 166 2.70 -10.00 26.79
C VAL A 166 1.61 -9.66 27.80
N PRO A 167 0.67 -10.60 28.09
CA PRO A 167 -0.31 -10.39 29.14
C PRO A 167 0.36 -10.12 30.50
N GLY A 168 -0.07 -9.03 31.15
CA GLY A 168 0.53 -8.53 32.40
C GLY A 168 1.45 -7.33 32.23
N ASP A 169 1.81 -6.94 31.01
CA ASP A 169 2.52 -5.69 30.75
C ASP A 169 1.66 -4.48 31.13
N LEU A 170 2.31 -3.44 31.65
CA LEU A 170 1.70 -2.15 31.88
C LEU A 170 2.06 -1.20 30.75
N ILE A 171 1.04 -0.69 30.05
CA ILE A 171 1.22 0.22 28.91
C ILE A 171 0.72 1.62 29.24
N MET A 172 1.32 2.62 28.59
CA MET A 172 0.84 3.99 28.58
C MET A 172 0.20 4.28 27.23
N LEU A 173 -0.98 4.91 27.28
CA LEU A 173 -1.76 5.31 26.10
C LEU A 173 -1.90 6.81 26.07
N SER A 174 -1.73 7.41 24.91
CA SER A 174 -1.84 8.83 24.64
C SER A 174 -2.67 9.09 23.39
N ALA A 175 -3.16 10.31 23.22
CA ALA A 175 -3.91 10.68 22.01
C ALA A 175 -3.09 10.40 20.75
N GLY A 176 -3.71 9.67 19.81
CA GLY A 176 -3.07 9.21 18.56
C GLY A 176 -2.61 7.77 18.57
N ASP A 177 -2.47 7.14 19.74
CA ASP A 177 -2.05 5.76 19.85
C ASP A 177 -3.18 4.81 19.40
N MET A 178 -2.80 3.75 18.70
CA MET A 178 -3.65 2.60 18.51
C MET A 178 -3.44 1.64 19.69
N ILE A 179 -4.54 1.16 20.26
CA ILE A 179 -4.51 0.23 21.38
C ILE A 179 -3.92 -1.12 20.89
N PRO A 180 -2.73 -1.52 21.37
CA PRO A 180 -1.96 -2.59 20.76
C PRO A 180 -2.39 -4.00 21.20
N ALA A 181 -3.21 -4.09 22.26
CA ALA A 181 -3.68 -5.34 22.86
C ALA A 181 -4.99 -5.07 23.62
N ASP A 182 -5.66 -6.09 24.16
CA ASP A 182 -6.82 -5.86 25.03
C ASP A 182 -6.32 -5.44 26.42
N VAL A 183 -6.81 -4.29 26.89
CA VAL A 183 -6.25 -3.55 28.04
C VAL A 183 -7.33 -3.21 29.05
N ARG A 184 -7.05 -3.45 30.35
CA ARG A 184 -7.81 -2.95 31.47
C ARG A 184 -7.22 -1.63 31.94
N ILE A 185 -8.00 -0.56 31.92
CA ILE A 185 -7.55 0.77 32.37
C ILE A 185 -7.34 0.78 33.89
N ILE A 186 -6.21 1.29 34.35
CA ILE A 186 -5.82 1.45 35.76
C ILE A 186 -5.98 2.92 36.17
N GLU A 187 -5.49 3.81 35.33
CA GLU A 187 -5.56 5.25 35.50
C GLU A 187 -5.95 5.87 34.17
N SER A 188 -6.83 6.84 34.16
CA SER A 188 -7.17 7.61 32.97
C SER A 188 -7.42 9.06 33.31
N LYS A 189 -7.12 9.95 32.34
CA LYS A 189 -7.47 11.37 32.40
C LYS A 189 -8.08 11.76 31.07
N ASP A 190 -9.38 12.06 31.07
CA ASP A 190 -10.19 12.47 29.92
C ASP A 190 -9.95 11.58 28.70
N LEU A 191 -9.93 10.25 28.92
CA LEU A 191 -9.64 9.25 27.91
C LEU A 191 -10.86 9.00 27.05
N PHE A 192 -10.83 9.45 25.79
CA PHE A 192 -11.81 9.11 24.76
C PHE A 192 -11.22 8.16 23.74
N VAL A 193 -11.93 7.07 23.50
CA VAL A 193 -11.52 6.00 22.60
C VAL A 193 -12.54 5.80 21.49
N SER A 194 -12.09 5.82 20.24
CA SER A 194 -12.92 5.42 19.10
C SER A 194 -12.82 3.90 18.89
N GLN A 195 -13.95 3.26 18.85
CA GLN A 195 -14.10 1.82 18.61
C GLN A 195 -14.66 1.54 17.21
N SER A 196 -14.60 2.49 16.30
CA SER A 196 -15.19 2.41 14.95
C SER A 196 -14.68 1.20 14.15
N SER A 197 -13.45 0.76 14.37
CA SER A 197 -12.88 -0.45 13.76
C SER A 197 -13.53 -1.76 14.23
N LEU A 198 -14.19 -1.75 15.38
CA LEU A 198 -14.83 -2.92 15.97
C LEU A 198 -16.36 -2.90 15.85
N THR A 199 -16.98 -1.73 16.04
CA THR A 199 -18.43 -1.53 16.09
C THR A 199 -19.00 -0.92 14.81
N GLY A 200 -18.18 -0.25 14.02
CA GLY A 200 -18.61 0.55 12.86
C GLY A 200 -19.17 1.93 13.24
N GLU A 201 -19.32 2.24 14.53
CA GLU A 201 -19.80 3.52 15.02
C GLU A 201 -18.67 4.53 15.16
N SER A 202 -18.91 5.76 14.72
CA SER A 202 -17.89 6.82 14.70
C SER A 202 -17.73 7.57 16.01
N ASP A 203 -18.66 7.42 16.95
CA ASP A 203 -18.67 8.15 18.21
C ASP A 203 -17.56 7.65 19.14
N SER A 204 -16.87 8.59 19.76
CA SER A 204 -15.84 8.28 20.76
C SER A 204 -16.48 8.04 22.13
N ILE A 205 -16.03 6.99 22.81
CA ILE A 205 -16.53 6.58 24.11
C ILE A 205 -15.50 6.97 25.16
N GLU A 206 -15.96 7.65 26.22
CA GLU A 206 -15.12 7.94 27.37
C GLU A 206 -14.85 6.68 28.19
N LYS A 207 -13.61 6.47 28.61
CA LYS A 207 -13.14 5.30 29.36
C LYS A 207 -12.58 5.72 30.73
N PHE A 208 -12.96 4.96 31.74
CA PHE A 208 -12.65 5.22 33.17
C PHE A 208 -11.89 4.06 33.80
N PRO A 209 -11.16 4.26 34.90
CA PRO A 209 -10.53 3.18 35.67
C PRO A 209 -11.56 2.23 36.30
N ASN A 210 -12.71 2.74 36.71
CA ASN A 210 -13.76 1.99 37.41
C ASN A 210 -14.98 1.76 36.51
N LEU A 211 -15.63 0.62 36.68
CA LEU A 211 -16.86 0.30 35.97
C LEU A 211 -18.02 1.05 36.58
N SER A 212 -18.79 1.80 35.77
CA SER A 212 -20.00 2.50 36.27
C SER A 212 -21.14 1.51 36.56
N GLU A 213 -21.92 1.77 37.62
CA GLU A 213 -23.05 0.92 37.94
C GLU A 213 -24.14 0.86 36.86
N ALA A 214 -24.30 1.96 36.09
CA ALA A 214 -25.27 2.04 35.01
C ALA A 214 -24.94 1.09 33.83
N ARG A 215 -23.65 0.82 33.56
CA ARG A 215 -23.19 -0.05 32.44
C ARG A 215 -22.86 -1.48 32.87
N ASN A 216 -22.93 -1.77 34.16
CA ASN A 216 -22.73 -3.14 34.68
C ASN A 216 -23.76 -4.16 34.17
N HIS A 217 -24.88 -3.67 33.60
CA HIS A 217 -26.02 -4.48 33.11
C HIS A 217 -26.15 -4.45 31.57
N THR A 218 -25.29 -3.76 30.83
CA THR A 218 -25.31 -3.76 29.35
C THR A 218 -24.80 -5.09 28.83
N GLY A 219 -25.54 -5.70 27.92
CA GLY A 219 -25.24 -7.02 27.37
C GLY A 219 -24.05 -7.07 26.40
N SER A 220 -23.44 -5.93 26.02
CA SER A 220 -22.33 -5.86 25.10
C SER A 220 -20.99 -5.65 25.83
N ILE A 221 -20.02 -6.52 25.54
CA ILE A 221 -18.66 -6.45 26.10
C ILE A 221 -17.92 -5.19 25.64
N VAL A 222 -18.25 -4.69 24.45
CA VAL A 222 -17.58 -3.53 23.83
C VAL A 222 -17.90 -2.23 24.58
N ASP A 223 -19.02 -2.19 25.31
CA ASP A 223 -19.49 -1.01 26.05
C ASP A 223 -18.90 -0.87 27.45
N LEU A 224 -18.03 -1.79 27.86
CA LEU A 224 -17.38 -1.74 29.19
C LEU A 224 -16.51 -0.48 29.32
N ASP A 225 -16.75 0.34 30.32
CA ASP A 225 -16.10 1.64 30.53
C ASP A 225 -14.60 1.55 30.81
N ASN A 226 -14.15 0.44 31.37
CA ASN A 226 -12.80 0.26 31.88
C ASN A 226 -11.95 -0.70 31.04
N ILE A 227 -12.48 -1.15 29.90
CA ILE A 227 -11.76 -2.02 28.95
C ILE A 227 -11.57 -1.27 27.63
N CYS A 228 -10.36 -1.37 27.11
CA CYS A 228 -10.01 -0.94 25.77
C CYS A 228 -9.57 -2.14 24.95
N PHE A 229 -10.09 -2.29 23.77
CA PHE A 229 -9.84 -3.42 22.89
C PHE A 229 -8.79 -3.12 21.84
N MET A 230 -7.99 -4.12 21.47
CA MET A 230 -7.03 -4.04 20.38
C MET A 230 -7.66 -3.49 19.10
N GLY A 231 -6.96 -2.58 18.41
CA GLY A 231 -7.41 -1.97 17.16
C GLY A 231 -8.35 -0.78 17.33
N SER A 232 -8.71 -0.40 18.56
CA SER A 232 -9.34 0.89 18.89
C SER A 232 -8.28 2.00 18.96
N ASN A 233 -8.70 3.26 18.87
CA ASN A 233 -7.79 4.41 18.86
C ASN A 233 -8.07 5.37 19.99
N VAL A 234 -7.03 5.89 20.61
CA VAL A 234 -7.14 6.98 21.59
C VAL A 234 -7.35 8.30 20.83
N VAL A 235 -8.50 8.92 21.00
CA VAL A 235 -8.86 10.20 20.35
C VAL A 235 -8.33 11.36 21.17
N SER A 236 -8.50 11.32 22.51
CA SER A 236 -8.00 12.35 23.41
C SER A 236 -7.69 11.75 24.79
N GLY A 237 -6.96 12.53 25.61
CA GLY A 237 -6.58 12.14 26.94
C GLY A 237 -5.37 11.21 27.01
N SER A 238 -5.19 10.63 28.21
CA SER A 238 -4.12 9.68 28.47
C SER A 238 -4.57 8.61 29.46
N ALA A 239 -3.93 7.44 29.41
CA ALA A 239 -4.23 6.36 30.33
C ALA A 239 -3.01 5.47 30.60
N LYS A 240 -3.08 4.76 31.74
CA LYS A 240 -2.24 3.62 32.07
C LYS A 240 -3.12 2.38 32.18
N GLY A 241 -2.69 1.30 31.58
CA GLY A 241 -3.49 0.09 31.56
C GLY A 241 -2.64 -1.18 31.65
N ILE A 242 -3.27 -2.28 32.07
CA ILE A 242 -2.68 -3.61 32.10
C ILE A 242 -3.17 -4.42 30.90
N VAL A 243 -2.25 -5.01 30.16
CA VAL A 243 -2.56 -5.92 29.05
C VAL A 243 -3.06 -7.25 29.63
N PHE A 244 -4.26 -7.66 29.23
CA PHE A 244 -4.82 -8.94 29.67
C PHE A 244 -4.95 -9.98 28.56
N ALA A 245 -4.96 -9.60 27.28
CA ALA A 245 -4.94 -10.51 26.13
C ALA A 245 -4.15 -9.92 24.97
N THR A 246 -3.44 -10.78 24.21
CA THR A 246 -2.56 -10.42 23.10
C THR A 246 -2.85 -11.25 21.85
N GLY A 247 -2.55 -10.71 20.67
CA GLY A 247 -2.60 -11.38 19.37
C GLY A 247 -3.93 -12.04 19.06
N SER A 248 -3.90 -13.29 18.66
CA SER A 248 -5.10 -14.05 18.30
C SER A 248 -6.06 -14.36 19.48
N HIS A 249 -5.70 -13.97 20.69
CA HIS A 249 -6.52 -14.12 21.89
C HIS A 249 -7.26 -12.84 22.27
N THR A 250 -7.06 -11.74 21.55
CA THR A 250 -7.81 -10.48 21.70
C THR A 250 -9.21 -10.59 21.10
N TYR A 251 -10.06 -9.63 21.43
CA TYR A 251 -11.39 -9.51 20.83
C TYR A 251 -11.31 -9.38 19.30
N LEU A 252 -10.44 -8.48 18.82
CA LEU A 252 -10.16 -8.31 17.38
C LEU A 252 -9.64 -9.59 16.74
N GLY A 253 -8.72 -10.31 17.40
CA GLY A 253 -8.17 -11.58 16.91
C GLY A 253 -9.23 -12.66 16.71
N THR A 254 -10.28 -12.65 17.53
CA THR A 254 -11.42 -13.57 17.40
C THR A 254 -12.33 -13.20 16.23
N ILE A 255 -12.62 -11.91 16.06
CA ILE A 255 -13.38 -11.40 14.90
C ILE A 255 -12.62 -11.72 13.62
N ALA A 256 -11.31 -11.46 13.56
CA ALA A 256 -10.49 -11.71 12.40
C ALA A 256 -10.48 -13.18 11.96
N LYS A 257 -10.53 -14.13 12.89
CA LYS A 257 -10.67 -15.57 12.58
C LYS A 257 -12.03 -15.90 11.95
N ASN A 258 -13.09 -15.19 12.33
CA ASN A 258 -14.45 -15.45 11.84
C ASN A 258 -14.76 -14.68 10.55
N VAL A 259 -14.06 -13.57 10.31
CA VAL A 259 -14.24 -12.65 9.17
C VAL A 259 -13.10 -12.81 8.15
N ALA A 260 -12.39 -13.91 8.09
CA ALA A 260 -11.44 -14.21 7.03
C ALA A 260 -12.16 -14.23 5.65
N GLY A 261 -12.80 -13.11 5.33
CA GLY A 261 -13.54 -12.79 4.13
C GLY A 261 -12.63 -12.15 3.10
N HIS A 262 -12.87 -12.46 1.85
CA HIS A 262 -12.13 -12.00 0.69
C HIS A 262 -12.14 -10.46 0.64
N ARG A 263 -10.96 -9.86 0.59
CA ARG A 263 -10.80 -8.43 0.25
C ARG A 263 -11.49 -8.14 -1.08
N ALA A 264 -12.17 -7.02 -1.23
CA ALA A 264 -12.82 -6.66 -2.48
C ALA A 264 -11.78 -6.61 -3.63
N ALA A 265 -12.11 -7.23 -4.77
CA ALA A 265 -11.21 -7.29 -5.92
C ALA A 265 -10.90 -5.87 -6.44
N THR A 266 -9.61 -5.56 -6.57
CA THR A 266 -9.12 -4.28 -7.09
C THR A 266 -9.47 -4.08 -8.57
N ALA A 267 -9.35 -2.86 -9.07
CA ALA A 267 -9.51 -2.57 -10.51
C ALA A 267 -8.54 -3.41 -11.37
N PHE A 268 -7.38 -3.71 -10.83
CA PHE A 268 -6.37 -4.56 -11.47
C PHE A 268 -6.78 -6.03 -11.51
N ASP A 269 -7.24 -6.59 -10.41
CA ASP A 269 -7.71 -7.99 -10.38
C ASP A 269 -8.84 -8.19 -11.39
N LYS A 270 -9.75 -7.22 -11.46
CA LYS A 270 -10.83 -7.19 -12.49
C LYS A 270 -10.25 -7.09 -13.90
N GLY A 271 -9.17 -6.30 -14.08
CA GLY A 271 -8.49 -6.15 -15.36
C GLY A 271 -7.83 -7.46 -15.83
N ILE A 272 -7.04 -8.09 -14.98
CA ILE A 272 -6.40 -9.40 -15.27
C ILE A 272 -7.44 -10.47 -15.53
N THR A 273 -8.51 -10.53 -14.74
CA THR A 273 -9.62 -11.48 -14.95
C THR A 273 -10.26 -11.29 -16.31
N LYS A 274 -10.48 -10.04 -16.75
CA LYS A 274 -11.01 -9.75 -18.09
C LYS A 274 -10.08 -10.23 -19.20
N VAL A 275 -8.75 -10.08 -19.04
CA VAL A 275 -7.76 -10.58 -20.00
C VAL A 275 -7.78 -12.10 -20.06
N SER A 276 -7.75 -12.75 -18.91
CA SER A 276 -7.83 -14.22 -18.86
C SER A 276 -9.10 -14.74 -19.51
N LEU A 277 -10.25 -14.10 -19.24
CA LEU A 277 -11.53 -14.44 -19.87
C LEU A 277 -11.53 -14.23 -21.39
N LEU A 278 -10.86 -13.16 -21.87
CA LEU A 278 -10.72 -12.91 -23.30
C LEU A 278 -9.95 -14.05 -23.98
N LEU A 279 -8.82 -14.46 -23.41
CA LEU A 279 -7.99 -15.53 -23.95
C LEU A 279 -8.71 -16.89 -23.87
N ILE A 280 -9.42 -17.18 -22.77
CA ILE A 280 -10.23 -18.39 -22.64
C ILE A 280 -11.35 -18.44 -23.69
N ARG A 281 -12.05 -17.33 -23.93
CA ARG A 281 -13.08 -17.28 -24.99
C ARG A 281 -12.50 -17.55 -26.36
N PHE A 282 -11.33 -16.98 -26.64
CA PHE A 282 -10.64 -17.22 -27.89
C PHE A 282 -10.24 -18.70 -28.05
N MET A 283 -9.70 -19.30 -27.01
CA MET A 283 -9.34 -20.72 -26.95
C MET A 283 -10.57 -21.61 -27.18
N LEU A 284 -11.69 -21.34 -26.51
CA LEU A 284 -12.94 -22.14 -26.67
C LEU A 284 -13.52 -22.11 -28.08
N ILE A 285 -13.19 -21.11 -28.89
CA ILE A 285 -13.60 -21.03 -30.28
C ILE A 285 -12.59 -21.76 -31.18
N MET A 286 -11.30 -21.49 -30.99
CA MET A 286 -10.27 -21.92 -31.94
C MET A 286 -9.90 -23.39 -31.81
N VAL A 287 -9.85 -23.92 -30.56
CA VAL A 287 -9.45 -25.31 -30.32
C VAL A 287 -10.42 -26.33 -31.00
N PRO A 288 -11.75 -26.21 -30.90
CA PRO A 288 -12.67 -27.04 -31.65
C PRO A 288 -12.49 -26.92 -33.18
N ILE A 289 -12.17 -25.73 -33.69
CA ILE A 289 -11.92 -25.53 -35.13
C ILE A 289 -10.67 -26.31 -35.56
N VAL A 290 -9.55 -26.19 -34.79
CA VAL A 290 -8.31 -26.94 -35.06
C VAL A 290 -8.55 -28.45 -34.99
N PHE A 291 -9.31 -28.92 -34.02
CA PHE A 291 -9.68 -30.33 -33.89
C PHE A 291 -10.44 -30.83 -35.11
N LEU A 292 -11.50 -30.12 -35.52
CA LEU A 292 -12.32 -30.47 -36.66
C LEU A 292 -11.52 -30.45 -37.97
N VAL A 293 -10.72 -29.40 -38.20
CA VAL A 293 -9.92 -29.28 -39.41
C VAL A 293 -8.92 -30.42 -39.49
N ASN A 294 -8.17 -30.75 -38.45
CA ASN A 294 -7.22 -31.86 -38.47
C ASN A 294 -7.92 -33.20 -38.59
N GLY A 295 -9.01 -33.44 -37.89
CA GLY A 295 -9.78 -34.69 -37.98
C GLY A 295 -10.31 -34.96 -39.40
N ILE A 296 -10.81 -33.91 -40.08
CA ILE A 296 -11.34 -34.02 -41.46
C ILE A 296 -10.21 -34.16 -42.50
N THR A 297 -9.13 -33.38 -42.35
CA THR A 297 -8.04 -33.34 -43.35
C THR A 297 -7.11 -34.54 -43.27
N LYS A 298 -6.88 -35.09 -42.08
CA LYS A 298 -5.88 -36.15 -41.82
C LYS A 298 -6.54 -37.52 -41.57
N GLY A 299 -7.82 -37.54 -41.19
CA GLY A 299 -8.56 -38.78 -40.96
C GLY A 299 -8.30 -39.43 -39.60
N ASP A 300 -7.30 -39.00 -38.84
CA ASP A 300 -7.02 -39.49 -37.49
C ASP A 300 -7.61 -38.55 -36.41
N TRP A 301 -8.73 -38.93 -35.85
CA TRP A 301 -9.44 -38.15 -34.84
C TRP A 301 -8.77 -38.15 -33.48
N LEU A 302 -8.03 -39.20 -33.15
CA LEU A 302 -7.37 -39.30 -31.87
C LEU A 302 -6.14 -38.42 -31.85
N GLU A 303 -5.31 -38.47 -32.86
CA GLU A 303 -4.16 -37.60 -33.05
C GLU A 303 -4.59 -36.13 -33.14
N ALA A 304 -5.67 -35.85 -33.89
CA ALA A 304 -6.26 -34.51 -33.96
C ALA A 304 -6.73 -33.99 -32.58
N PHE A 305 -7.27 -34.88 -31.74
CA PHE A 305 -7.69 -34.53 -30.38
C PHE A 305 -6.49 -34.20 -29.47
N ILE A 306 -5.46 -35.05 -29.47
CA ILE A 306 -4.23 -34.82 -28.69
C ILE A 306 -3.55 -33.53 -29.13
N PHE A 307 -3.48 -33.29 -30.44
CA PHE A 307 -2.93 -32.07 -31.01
C PHE A 307 -3.75 -30.83 -30.59
N ALA A 308 -5.05 -30.86 -30.65
CA ALA A 308 -5.94 -29.78 -30.27
C ALA A 308 -5.84 -29.45 -28.77
N ILE A 309 -5.70 -30.46 -27.91
CA ILE A 309 -5.43 -30.28 -26.48
C ILE A 309 -4.07 -29.60 -26.26
N SER A 310 -3.01 -30.00 -26.95
CA SER A 310 -1.68 -29.41 -26.84
C SER A 310 -1.67 -27.94 -27.28
N VAL A 311 -2.44 -27.63 -28.32
CA VAL A 311 -2.67 -26.25 -28.76
C VAL A 311 -3.42 -25.45 -27.69
N ALA A 312 -4.45 -26.03 -27.05
CA ALA A 312 -5.19 -25.39 -25.97
C ALA A 312 -4.27 -25.04 -24.78
N VAL A 313 -3.35 -25.94 -24.45
CA VAL A 313 -2.34 -25.73 -23.40
C VAL A 313 -1.45 -24.53 -23.72
N GLY A 314 -0.91 -24.48 -24.94
CA GLY A 314 -0.05 -23.38 -25.39
C GLY A 314 -0.73 -22.01 -25.39
N LEU A 315 -2.07 -21.97 -25.46
CA LEU A 315 -2.84 -20.73 -25.41
C LEU A 315 -3.13 -20.21 -24.00
N THR A 316 -3.03 -21.06 -22.98
CA THR A 316 -3.30 -20.65 -21.60
C THR A 316 -2.15 -19.80 -21.07
N PRO A 317 -2.43 -18.57 -20.60
CA PRO A 317 -1.38 -17.68 -20.08
C PRO A 317 -0.98 -18.09 -18.66
N GLU A 318 -0.28 -19.21 -18.51
CA GLU A 318 0.05 -19.82 -17.22
C GLU A 318 0.96 -18.96 -16.36
N MET A 319 1.92 -18.35 -17.01
CA MET A 319 2.92 -17.51 -16.35
C MET A 319 2.38 -16.13 -15.94
N LEU A 320 1.15 -15.75 -16.35
CA LEU A 320 0.59 -14.41 -16.08
C LEU A 320 0.52 -14.08 -14.59
N PRO A 321 -0.10 -14.89 -13.71
CA PRO A 321 -0.16 -14.56 -12.28
C PRO A 321 1.23 -14.48 -11.65
N MET A 322 2.13 -15.35 -12.08
CA MET A 322 3.49 -15.44 -11.57
C MET A 322 4.32 -14.22 -11.98
N ILE A 323 4.30 -13.82 -13.24
CA ILE A 323 5.06 -12.67 -13.74
C ILE A 323 4.51 -11.37 -13.14
N VAL A 324 3.19 -11.28 -12.94
CA VAL A 324 2.57 -10.16 -12.22
C VAL A 324 3.12 -10.08 -10.80
N THR A 325 3.09 -11.17 -10.05
CA THR A 325 3.61 -11.21 -8.67
C THR A 325 5.12 -10.92 -8.62
N ALA A 326 5.90 -11.43 -9.57
CA ALA A 326 7.33 -11.16 -9.67
C ALA A 326 7.61 -9.67 -9.97
N ASN A 327 6.82 -9.04 -10.84
CA ASN A 327 6.89 -7.61 -11.12
C ASN A 327 6.58 -6.77 -9.88
N LEU A 328 5.47 -7.06 -9.20
CA LEU A 328 5.05 -6.34 -7.99
C LEU A 328 6.08 -6.50 -6.88
N SER A 329 6.56 -7.72 -6.62
CA SER A 329 7.58 -7.99 -5.59
C SER A 329 8.89 -7.27 -5.89
N LYS A 330 9.34 -7.28 -7.15
CA LYS A 330 10.51 -6.53 -7.56
C LYS A 330 10.30 -5.03 -7.42
N GLY A 331 9.13 -4.52 -7.86
CA GLY A 331 8.75 -3.12 -7.73
C GLY A 331 8.82 -2.67 -6.27
N ALA A 332 8.19 -3.43 -5.37
CA ALA A 332 8.21 -3.16 -3.93
C ALA A 332 9.63 -3.17 -3.35
N MET A 333 10.49 -4.10 -3.76
CA MET A 333 11.89 -4.15 -3.33
C MET A 333 12.69 -2.93 -3.80
N VAL A 334 12.48 -2.46 -5.04
CA VAL A 334 13.14 -1.26 -5.57
C VAL A 334 12.63 -0.02 -4.85
N MET A 335 11.31 0.06 -4.59
CA MET A 335 10.70 1.15 -3.82
C MET A 335 11.25 1.20 -2.39
N SER A 336 11.37 0.06 -1.72
CA SER A 336 11.94 -0.01 -0.37
C SER A 336 13.38 0.52 -0.31
N ARG A 337 14.22 0.19 -1.30
CA ARG A 337 15.57 0.77 -1.41
C ARG A 337 15.55 2.30 -1.62
N LYS A 338 14.45 2.82 -2.15
CA LYS A 338 14.20 4.26 -2.35
C LYS A 338 13.34 4.85 -1.22
N LYS A 339 13.36 4.25 -0.04
CA LYS A 339 12.68 4.74 1.17
C LYS A 339 11.15 4.73 1.09
N THR A 340 10.56 3.88 0.24
CA THR A 340 9.11 3.71 0.11
C THR A 340 8.75 2.27 0.43
N ILE A 341 8.10 1.99 1.56
CA ILE A 341 7.64 0.67 1.94
C ILE A 341 6.21 0.47 1.46
N VAL A 342 5.97 -0.66 0.81
CA VAL A 342 4.66 -1.06 0.31
C VAL A 342 4.09 -2.14 1.22
N LYS A 343 2.98 -1.85 1.89
CA LYS A 343 2.26 -2.81 2.74
C LYS A 343 1.37 -3.74 1.91
N ASP A 344 0.72 -3.21 0.87
CA ASP A 344 -0.06 -3.98 -0.10
C ASP A 344 0.58 -3.89 -1.49
N LEU A 345 1.00 -5.02 -2.04
CA LEU A 345 1.63 -5.08 -3.37
C LEU A 345 0.72 -4.55 -4.48
N ASN A 346 -0.60 -4.72 -4.35
CA ASN A 346 -1.57 -4.24 -5.34
C ASN A 346 -1.64 -2.70 -5.40
N ALA A 347 -1.29 -2.02 -4.31
CA ALA A 347 -1.22 -0.56 -4.28
C ALA A 347 -0.16 0.02 -5.22
N ILE A 348 0.88 -0.74 -5.58
CA ILE A 348 1.94 -0.30 -6.51
C ILE A 348 1.36 0.15 -7.84
N GLN A 349 0.35 -0.54 -8.33
CA GLN A 349 -0.27 -0.22 -9.60
C GLN A 349 -1.08 1.07 -9.51
N ASN A 350 -1.91 1.21 -8.48
CA ASN A 350 -2.66 2.44 -8.25
C ASN A 350 -1.71 3.62 -8.07
N PHE A 351 -0.57 3.41 -7.40
CA PHE A 351 0.48 4.40 -7.24
C PHE A 351 1.05 4.89 -8.58
N GLY A 352 1.27 3.97 -9.53
CA GLY A 352 1.65 4.32 -10.90
C GLY A 352 0.53 4.98 -11.71
N ALA A 353 -0.73 4.66 -11.43
CA ALA A 353 -1.91 5.20 -12.12
C ALA A 353 -2.39 6.53 -11.52
N MET A 354 -1.88 6.94 -10.36
CA MET A 354 -2.28 8.15 -9.66
C MET A 354 -2.14 9.39 -10.53
N ASN A 355 -3.26 10.14 -10.64
CA ASN A 355 -3.32 11.41 -11.36
C ASN A 355 -3.68 12.60 -10.47
N ILE A 356 -4.18 12.35 -9.26
CA ILE A 356 -4.42 13.35 -8.23
C ILE A 356 -3.78 12.89 -6.92
N LEU A 357 -2.98 13.77 -6.33
CA LEU A 357 -2.45 13.62 -4.98
C LEU A 357 -3.14 14.63 -4.07
N CYS A 358 -3.94 14.16 -3.14
CA CYS A 358 -4.44 14.95 -2.03
C CYS A 358 -3.44 14.87 -0.87
N THR A 359 -3.11 15.99 -0.26
CA THR A 359 -2.13 16.03 0.84
C THR A 359 -2.62 16.92 1.96
N ASP A 360 -2.37 16.55 3.21
CA ASP A 360 -2.46 17.52 4.29
C ASP A 360 -1.33 18.56 4.16
N LYS A 361 -1.50 19.72 4.77
CA LYS A 361 -0.51 20.80 4.75
C LYS A 361 0.62 20.51 5.75
N THR A 362 0.22 20.26 7.00
CA THR A 362 1.15 20.22 8.16
C THR A 362 2.00 18.96 8.14
N GLY A 363 3.32 19.14 8.37
CA GLY A 363 4.26 18.02 8.38
C GLY A 363 4.54 17.41 7.00
N THR A 364 3.72 17.65 6.00
CA THR A 364 3.86 17.13 4.62
C THR A 364 4.48 18.16 3.68
N LEU A 365 3.83 19.30 3.48
CA LEU A 365 4.35 20.40 2.68
C LEU A 365 5.30 21.28 3.50
N THR A 366 5.11 21.29 4.83
CA THR A 366 5.88 22.10 5.77
C THR A 366 6.86 21.22 6.54
N GLN A 367 7.84 21.85 7.18
CA GLN A 367 8.83 21.18 8.02
C GLN A 367 8.13 20.63 9.29
N ASP A 368 8.70 19.58 9.90
CA ASP A 368 8.22 19.07 11.19
C ASP A 368 8.66 19.99 12.37
N HIS A 369 9.20 21.14 12.06
CA HIS A 369 9.70 22.11 13.00
C HIS A 369 8.90 23.41 12.87
N ILE A 370 8.04 23.67 13.85
CA ILE A 370 7.33 24.94 13.98
C ILE A 370 8.22 25.87 14.81
N VAL A 371 8.32 27.11 14.39
CA VAL A 371 9.06 28.17 15.12
C VAL A 371 8.07 29.14 15.75
N LEU A 372 8.29 29.48 17.00
CA LEU A 372 7.59 30.60 17.64
C LEU A 372 8.23 31.90 17.13
N GLU A 373 7.57 32.56 16.17
CA GLU A 373 8.10 33.78 15.54
C GLU A 373 7.79 35.04 16.33
N ARG A 374 6.59 35.12 16.93
CA ARG A 374 6.20 36.29 17.71
C ARG A 374 5.36 35.93 18.93
N HIS A 375 5.59 36.65 20.03
CA HIS A 375 4.71 36.67 21.20
C HIS A 375 4.33 38.12 21.47
N VAL A 376 3.03 38.40 21.48
CA VAL A 376 2.50 39.76 21.44
C VAL A 376 1.35 39.97 22.44
N ASN A 377 1.25 41.19 22.98
CA ASN A 377 0.17 41.61 23.84
C ASN A 377 -1.16 41.66 23.13
N VAL A 378 -2.28 41.82 23.83
CA VAL A 378 -3.62 41.89 23.27
C VAL A 378 -3.78 43.03 22.26
N ASP A 379 -3.02 44.12 22.38
CA ASP A 379 -3.00 45.23 21.42
C ASP A 379 -2.11 45.00 20.18
N GLY A 380 -1.44 43.89 20.09
CA GLY A 380 -0.52 43.54 18.99
C GLY A 380 0.89 44.05 19.15
N THR A 381 1.22 44.72 20.28
CA THR A 381 2.57 45.14 20.59
C THR A 381 3.42 43.96 21.07
N GLU A 382 4.75 44.02 20.86
CA GLU A 382 5.65 42.95 21.30
C GLU A 382 5.69 42.84 22.84
N ASP A 383 5.74 41.61 23.34
CA ASP A 383 5.86 41.31 24.78
C ASP A 383 7.30 41.46 25.23
N LYS A 384 7.72 42.70 25.53
CA LYS A 384 9.07 43.03 25.95
C LYS A 384 9.48 42.43 27.30
N GLU A 385 8.52 42.09 28.15
CA GLU A 385 8.75 41.54 29.50
C GLU A 385 8.69 39.99 29.51
N ASN A 386 8.53 39.35 28.36
CA ASN A 386 8.38 37.91 28.19
C ASN A 386 7.27 37.30 29.07
N ARG A 387 6.26 38.11 29.39
CA ARG A 387 5.14 37.67 30.26
C ARG A 387 4.28 36.62 29.56
N ILE A 388 3.92 36.85 28.29
CA ILE A 388 3.12 35.92 27.48
C ILE A 388 3.93 34.66 27.26
N LEU A 389 5.18 34.79 26.87
CA LEU A 389 6.08 33.66 26.67
C LEU A 389 6.22 32.82 27.94
N ARG A 390 6.34 33.43 29.14
CA ARG A 390 6.40 32.72 30.41
C ARG A 390 5.13 31.92 30.71
N HIS A 391 3.94 32.48 30.49
CA HIS A 391 2.68 31.77 30.68
C HIS A 391 2.53 30.63 29.68
N ALA A 392 2.90 30.87 28.43
CA ALA A 392 2.92 29.82 27.39
C ALA A 392 3.88 28.69 27.77
N TYR A 393 5.06 29.03 28.32
CA TYR A 393 6.01 28.05 28.82
C TYR A 393 5.43 27.18 29.95
N PHE A 394 4.78 27.77 30.96
CA PHE A 394 4.15 26.98 32.03
C PHE A 394 3.08 26.02 31.49
N ASN A 395 2.24 26.49 30.58
CA ASN A 395 1.23 25.66 29.98
C ASN A 395 1.85 24.48 29.17
N SER A 396 2.89 24.73 28.37
CA SER A 396 3.57 23.70 27.61
C SER A 396 4.51 22.80 28.43
N TYR A 397 5.09 23.30 29.52
CA TYR A 397 6.02 22.56 30.34
C TYR A 397 5.32 21.58 31.28
N PHE A 398 4.24 22.02 31.95
CA PHE A 398 3.52 21.21 32.92
C PHE A 398 2.43 20.31 32.36
N GLN A 399 2.13 20.44 31.09
CA GLN A 399 1.23 19.53 30.38
C GLN A 399 1.77 18.09 30.42
N THR A 400 0.90 17.10 30.65
CA THR A 400 1.17 15.66 30.51
C THR A 400 0.87 15.16 29.10
N GLY A 401 1.55 14.11 28.68
CA GLY A 401 1.38 13.50 27.35
C GLY A 401 2.38 14.01 26.31
N LEU A 402 2.15 13.65 25.04
CA LEU A 402 3.00 14.04 23.92
C LEU A 402 2.87 15.54 23.63
N LYS A 403 4.00 16.24 23.78
CA LYS A 403 4.09 17.66 23.43
C LYS A 403 3.98 17.83 21.92
N ASN A 404 2.99 18.59 21.47
CA ASN A 404 2.82 18.90 20.06
C ASN A 404 3.94 19.83 19.53
N LEU A 405 4.00 20.05 18.24
CA LEU A 405 5.04 20.86 17.61
C LEU A 405 5.08 22.30 18.13
N MET A 406 3.92 22.91 18.44
CA MET A 406 3.84 24.27 19.00
C MET A 406 4.37 24.33 20.43
N ASP A 407 4.10 23.29 21.23
CA ASP A 407 4.68 23.18 22.58
C ASP A 407 6.19 23.07 22.54
N ARG A 408 6.71 22.25 21.63
CA ARG A 408 8.15 22.12 21.41
C ARG A 408 8.77 23.45 20.98
N ALA A 409 8.10 24.19 20.09
CA ALA A 409 8.55 25.52 19.66
C ALA A 409 8.62 26.50 20.82
N ILE A 410 7.62 26.53 21.71
CA ILE A 410 7.64 27.38 22.91
C ILE A 410 8.82 27.00 23.83
N LEU A 411 8.96 25.69 24.10
CA LEU A 411 10.03 25.19 24.97
C LEU A 411 11.44 25.47 24.42
N SER A 412 11.64 25.27 23.10
CA SER A 412 12.90 25.58 22.41
C SER A 412 13.22 27.07 22.48
N HIS A 413 12.25 27.92 22.22
CA HIS A 413 12.44 29.39 22.26
C HIS A 413 12.79 29.89 23.68
N VAL A 414 12.13 29.33 24.69
CA VAL A 414 12.47 29.67 26.11
C VAL A 414 13.87 29.19 26.47
N LYS A 415 14.31 28.06 25.98
CA LYS A 415 15.66 27.51 26.16
C LYS A 415 16.72 28.40 25.51
N GLU A 416 16.49 28.87 24.29
CA GLU A 416 17.35 29.80 23.58
C GLU A 416 17.56 31.13 24.37
N LEU A 417 16.50 31.56 25.06
CA LEU A 417 16.54 32.77 25.90
C LEU A 417 17.10 32.51 27.31
N GLY A 418 17.46 31.28 27.69
CA GLY A 418 18.01 30.92 29.00
C GLY A 418 17.00 31.03 30.14
N LEU A 419 15.72 30.98 29.89
CA LEU A 419 14.65 31.20 30.88
C LEU A 419 14.10 29.89 31.50
N GLU A 420 14.78 28.76 31.37
CA GLU A 420 14.30 27.43 31.82
C GLU A 420 14.14 27.36 33.37
N SER A 421 14.87 28.15 34.11
CA SER A 421 14.80 28.21 35.61
C SER A 421 13.42 28.65 36.13
N LEU A 422 12.55 29.20 35.31
CA LEU A 422 11.21 29.65 35.68
C LEU A 422 10.36 28.50 36.23
N SER A 423 10.53 27.27 35.73
CA SER A 423 9.77 26.10 36.18
C SER A 423 9.97 25.77 37.66
N SER A 424 11.16 26.06 38.22
CA SER A 424 11.47 25.82 39.64
C SER A 424 10.68 26.69 40.65
N SER A 425 10.04 27.74 40.15
CA SER A 425 9.26 28.70 40.95
C SER A 425 7.76 28.36 41.01
N TYR A 426 7.31 27.36 40.27
CA TYR A 426 5.92 26.98 40.18
C TYR A 426 5.76 25.46 40.33
N LYS A 427 4.59 25.02 40.83
CA LYS A 427 4.21 23.62 40.96
C LYS A 427 2.91 23.40 40.18
N LYS A 428 2.87 22.28 39.44
CA LYS A 428 1.63 21.83 38.82
C LYS A 428 0.61 21.38 39.88
N VAL A 429 -0.61 21.83 39.77
CA VAL A 429 -1.76 21.42 40.59
C VAL A 429 -2.65 20.46 39.81
N ASP A 430 -3.08 20.85 38.62
CA ASP A 430 -3.95 20.06 37.76
C ASP A 430 -3.79 20.46 36.28
N GLU A 431 -4.49 19.75 35.37
CA GLU A 431 -4.58 20.13 33.96
C GLU A 431 -5.95 19.73 33.38
N ILE A 432 -6.38 20.45 32.36
CA ILE A 432 -7.49 20.09 31.51
C ILE A 432 -6.89 19.81 30.12
N PRO A 433 -6.81 18.53 29.67
CA PRO A 433 -6.14 18.13 28.46
C PRO A 433 -6.73 18.77 27.21
N PHE A 434 -5.95 18.75 26.12
CA PHE A 434 -6.43 19.22 24.82
C PHE A 434 -7.55 18.31 24.29
N ASP A 435 -8.57 18.96 23.73
CA ASP A 435 -9.68 18.31 23.04
C ASP A 435 -9.92 18.99 21.69
N PHE A 436 -10.12 18.17 20.65
CA PHE A 436 -10.31 18.64 19.29
C PHE A 436 -11.60 19.45 19.09
N THR A 437 -12.62 19.23 19.92
CA THR A 437 -13.88 19.98 19.86
C THR A 437 -13.71 21.36 20.50
N ARG A 438 -13.08 21.43 21.67
CA ARG A 438 -12.81 22.67 22.39
C ARG A 438 -11.63 23.47 21.83
N ARG A 439 -10.70 22.84 21.14
CA ARG A 439 -9.46 23.39 20.53
C ARG A 439 -8.65 24.25 21.49
N ARG A 440 -8.64 23.91 22.79
CA ARG A 440 -7.89 24.55 23.85
C ARG A 440 -7.47 23.56 24.93
N MET A 441 -6.46 23.95 25.71
CA MET A 441 -5.99 23.18 26.84
C MET A 441 -5.59 24.11 27.98
N SER A 442 -5.71 23.63 29.21
CA SER A 442 -5.40 24.41 30.41
C SER A 442 -4.48 23.65 31.34
N VAL A 443 -3.60 24.41 32.04
CA VAL A 443 -2.77 23.90 33.12
C VAL A 443 -2.97 24.78 34.32
N VAL A 444 -3.14 24.18 35.51
CA VAL A 444 -3.23 24.90 36.78
C VAL A 444 -1.90 24.84 37.51
N VAL A 445 -1.34 25.98 37.78
CA VAL A 445 -0.05 26.12 38.49
C VAL A 445 -0.20 26.90 39.76
N GLU A 446 0.63 26.58 40.76
CA GLU A 446 0.73 27.27 42.05
C GLU A 446 2.12 27.87 42.21
N ASP A 447 2.19 29.18 42.58
CA ASP A 447 3.44 29.85 42.85
C ASP A 447 3.96 29.59 44.30
N ARG A 448 5.15 30.06 44.63
CA ARG A 448 5.75 29.90 45.98
C ARG A 448 4.92 30.52 47.08
N ASN A 449 4.02 31.47 46.76
CA ASN A 449 3.15 32.16 47.71
C ASN A 449 1.78 31.48 47.86
N GLY A 450 1.58 30.33 47.22
CA GLY A 450 0.31 29.60 47.25
C GLY A 450 -0.77 30.18 46.33
N LYS A 451 -0.44 31.13 45.45
CA LYS A 451 -1.39 31.66 44.45
C LYS A 451 -1.55 30.70 43.29
N ARG A 452 -2.78 30.33 43.00
CA ARG A 452 -3.12 29.43 41.90
C ARG A 452 -3.60 30.18 40.66
N GLN A 453 -3.18 29.71 39.51
CA GLN A 453 -3.54 30.24 38.23
C GLN A 453 -3.88 29.11 37.27
N ILE A 454 -5.03 29.23 36.59
CA ILE A 454 -5.29 28.45 35.39
C ILE A 454 -4.77 29.24 34.18
N ILE A 455 -3.96 28.59 33.37
CA ILE A 455 -3.37 29.14 32.13
C ILE A 455 -3.88 28.31 30.96
N THR A 456 -4.63 28.95 30.09
CA THR A 456 -5.27 28.29 28.93
C THR A 456 -4.68 28.80 27.64
N LYS A 457 -4.29 27.92 26.76
CA LYS A 457 -3.92 28.27 25.37
C LYS A 457 -4.85 27.55 24.39
N GLY A 458 -5.18 28.20 23.28
CA GLY A 458 -6.07 27.61 22.27
C GLY A 458 -6.24 28.47 21.03
N ALA A 459 -7.08 28.00 20.12
CA ALA A 459 -7.42 28.75 18.93
C ALA A 459 -8.13 30.05 19.30
N VAL A 460 -7.82 31.13 18.60
CA VAL A 460 -8.25 32.47 19.03
C VAL A 460 -9.77 32.60 19.05
N GLU A 461 -10.47 32.00 18.09
CA GLU A 461 -11.92 32.03 17.98
C GLU A 461 -12.58 31.40 19.22
N GLU A 462 -12.11 30.22 19.63
CA GLU A 462 -12.60 29.51 20.81
C GLU A 462 -12.17 30.17 22.12
N MET A 463 -11.00 30.77 22.18
CA MET A 463 -10.55 31.51 23.37
C MET A 463 -11.35 32.77 23.61
N LEU A 464 -11.76 33.47 22.56
CA LEU A 464 -12.62 34.65 22.67
C LEU A 464 -14.02 34.30 23.22
N THR A 465 -14.48 33.05 23.15
CA THR A 465 -15.77 32.64 23.75
C THR A 465 -15.71 32.50 25.27
N VAL A 466 -14.57 32.13 25.82
CA VAL A 466 -14.35 31.88 27.26
C VAL A 466 -13.72 33.08 27.99
N CYS A 467 -13.23 34.07 27.22
CA CYS A 467 -12.65 35.27 27.79
C CYS A 467 -13.73 36.36 27.96
N SER A 468 -13.92 36.84 29.20
CA SER A 468 -14.76 38.00 29.53
C SER A 468 -13.94 39.27 29.73
N PHE A 469 -12.62 39.14 29.97
CA PHE A 469 -11.72 40.24 30.24
C PHE A 469 -10.50 40.17 29.32
N ALA A 470 -9.79 41.29 29.19
CA ALA A 470 -8.51 41.39 28.50
C ALA A 470 -7.54 42.30 29.30
N GLU A 471 -6.27 42.02 29.17
CA GLU A 471 -5.23 42.80 29.83
C GLU A 471 -4.58 43.78 28.84
N PHE A 472 -4.58 45.09 29.21
CA PHE A 472 -3.93 46.15 28.46
C PHE A 472 -3.03 46.96 29.38
N GLY A 473 -1.74 47.05 29.04
CA GLY A 473 -0.77 47.82 29.81
C GLY A 473 -0.75 47.45 31.30
N GLY A 474 -0.91 46.14 31.61
CA GLY A 474 -0.95 45.61 32.97
C GLY A 474 -2.28 45.84 33.73
N LYS A 475 -3.32 46.40 33.07
CA LYS A 475 -4.66 46.58 33.65
C LYS A 475 -5.68 45.63 33.01
N VAL A 476 -6.40 44.88 33.84
CA VAL A 476 -7.50 44.02 33.41
C VAL A 476 -8.76 44.85 33.24
N GLN A 477 -9.42 44.73 32.08
CA GLN A 477 -10.66 45.41 31.73
C GLN A 477 -11.61 44.49 30.97
N PRO A 478 -12.92 44.76 30.95
CA PRO A 478 -13.87 43.95 30.20
C PRO A 478 -13.53 43.88 28.70
N LEU A 479 -13.65 42.70 28.11
CA LEU A 479 -13.37 42.43 26.70
C LEU A 479 -14.49 43.00 25.83
N SER A 480 -14.30 44.20 25.31
CA SER A 480 -15.28 44.92 24.45
C SER A 480 -15.33 44.34 23.03
N ASP A 481 -16.44 44.60 22.30
CA ASP A 481 -16.56 44.15 20.89
C ASP A 481 -15.52 44.80 19.98
N SER A 482 -15.11 46.02 20.29
CA SER A 482 -14.01 46.71 19.60
C SER A 482 -12.68 45.92 19.75
N MET A 483 -12.41 45.39 20.95
CA MET A 483 -11.21 44.58 21.24
C MET A 483 -11.31 43.24 20.55
N ARG A 484 -12.47 42.57 20.54
CA ARG A 484 -12.69 41.34 19.79
C ARG A 484 -12.41 41.54 18.29
N SER A 485 -12.92 42.65 17.73
CA SER A 485 -12.68 42.97 16.31
C SER A 485 -11.21 43.25 15.99
N LYS A 486 -10.46 43.89 16.93
CA LYS A 486 -9.02 44.13 16.80
C LYS A 486 -8.24 42.81 16.86
N ALA A 487 -8.59 41.92 17.80
CA ALA A 487 -8.02 40.57 17.90
C ALA A 487 -8.21 39.79 16.59
N GLN A 488 -9.42 39.74 16.06
CA GLN A 488 -9.71 39.05 14.80
C GLN A 488 -8.97 39.65 13.60
N ARG A 489 -8.78 40.99 13.55
CA ARG A 489 -8.00 41.67 12.51
C ARG A 489 -6.53 41.26 12.61
N PHE A 490 -5.93 41.32 13.79
CA PHE A 490 -4.55 40.87 14.05
C PHE A 490 -4.32 39.43 13.59
N VAL A 491 -5.21 38.52 14.01
CA VAL A 491 -5.15 37.12 13.57
C VAL A 491 -5.22 37.01 12.06
N LYS A 492 -6.11 37.76 11.42
CA LYS A 492 -6.23 37.74 9.94
C LYS A 492 -4.97 38.22 9.24
N GLU A 493 -4.31 39.26 9.77
CA GLU A 493 -3.04 39.77 9.26
C GLU A 493 -1.90 38.76 9.42
N MET A 494 -1.77 38.11 10.57
CA MET A 494 -0.75 37.07 10.83
C MET A 494 -0.98 35.84 9.96
N ASN A 495 -2.23 35.40 9.84
CA ASN A 495 -2.59 34.28 8.97
C ASN A 495 -2.30 34.55 7.50
N ALA A 496 -2.48 35.82 7.04
CA ALA A 496 -2.15 36.21 5.67
C ALA A 496 -0.63 36.16 5.39
N GLN A 497 0.20 36.24 6.43
CA GLN A 497 1.65 36.06 6.39
C GLN A 497 2.05 34.57 6.52
N GLY A 498 1.10 33.63 6.66
CA GLY A 498 1.37 32.19 6.80
C GLY A 498 1.60 31.75 8.25
N MET A 499 1.42 32.63 9.22
CA MET A 499 1.59 32.31 10.63
C MET A 499 0.29 31.75 11.24
N ARG A 500 0.41 30.76 12.09
CA ARG A 500 -0.68 30.21 12.91
C ARG A 500 -0.69 30.93 14.25
N VAL A 501 -1.85 31.42 14.68
CA VAL A 501 -1.98 32.18 15.92
C VAL A 501 -2.73 31.41 16.97
N LEU A 502 -2.17 31.31 18.19
CA LEU A 502 -2.84 30.87 19.39
C LEU A 502 -3.06 32.06 20.35
N ALA A 503 -4.21 32.08 21.02
CA ALA A 503 -4.45 33.00 22.13
C ALA A 503 -4.06 32.32 23.44
N LEU A 504 -3.61 33.16 24.36
CA LEU A 504 -3.26 32.80 25.72
C LEU A 504 -4.12 33.60 26.72
N ALA A 505 -4.72 32.89 27.66
CA ALA A 505 -5.54 33.49 28.70
C ALA A 505 -5.16 32.93 30.08
N GLN A 506 -5.49 33.71 31.13
CA GLN A 506 -5.28 33.30 32.50
C GLN A 506 -6.47 33.64 33.40
N LYS A 507 -6.61 32.88 34.48
CA LYS A 507 -7.51 33.21 35.58
C LYS A 507 -6.86 32.86 36.90
N SER A 508 -6.90 33.74 37.90
CA SER A 508 -6.35 33.48 39.21
C SER A 508 -7.44 33.05 40.19
N PHE A 509 -7.15 32.06 41.01
CA PHE A 509 -8.05 31.55 42.03
C PHE A 509 -7.52 31.82 43.44
N LEU A 510 -8.44 32.08 44.34
CA LEU A 510 -8.15 32.20 45.76
C LEU A 510 -8.48 30.90 46.53
N SER A 511 -9.20 29.94 45.90
CA SER A 511 -9.63 28.69 46.52
C SER A 511 -8.49 27.64 46.55
N LYS A 512 -8.52 26.74 47.54
CA LYS A 512 -7.60 25.61 47.67
C LYS A 512 -8.10 24.32 46.97
N GLU A 513 -9.02 24.41 46.03
CA GLU A 513 -9.51 23.25 45.28
C GLU A 513 -8.39 22.63 44.45
N ASN A 514 -8.32 21.30 44.43
CA ASN A 514 -7.29 20.55 43.71
C ASN A 514 -7.79 19.95 42.42
N ASN A 515 -9.10 19.89 42.19
CA ASN A 515 -9.73 19.32 41.01
C ASN A 515 -10.31 20.45 40.16
N PHE A 516 -9.90 20.55 38.93
CA PHE A 516 -10.39 21.51 37.96
C PHE A 516 -11.00 20.77 36.76
N ALA A 517 -12.10 21.30 36.24
CA ALA A 517 -12.85 20.71 35.13
C ALA A 517 -13.09 21.74 34.03
N ILE A 518 -13.73 21.29 32.93
CA ILE A 518 -14.00 22.12 31.74
C ILE A 518 -14.81 23.37 32.10
N GLU A 519 -15.67 23.29 33.10
CA GLU A 519 -16.51 24.39 33.58
C GLU A 519 -15.72 25.55 34.20
N ASP A 520 -14.47 25.32 34.60
CA ASP A 520 -13.57 26.35 35.14
C ASP A 520 -12.93 27.21 34.07
N GLU A 521 -12.96 26.78 32.82
CA GLU A 521 -12.51 27.52 31.62
C GLU A 521 -13.52 28.59 31.22
N LYS A 522 -13.93 29.46 32.13
CA LYS A 522 -14.85 30.59 31.91
C LYS A 522 -14.38 31.87 32.58
N GLU A 523 -14.85 33.00 32.09
CA GLU A 523 -14.48 34.33 32.63
C GLU A 523 -12.97 34.54 32.67
N MET A 524 -12.28 34.09 31.62
CA MET A 524 -10.82 34.17 31.51
C MET A 524 -10.41 35.62 31.14
N VAL A 525 -9.17 35.96 31.49
CA VAL A 525 -8.48 37.20 31.08
C VAL A 525 -7.57 36.87 29.89
N LEU A 526 -7.88 37.42 28.72
CA LEU A 526 -7.01 37.35 27.56
C LEU A 526 -5.75 38.16 27.79
N ILE A 527 -4.55 37.54 27.69
CA ILE A 527 -3.27 38.20 27.95
C ILE A 527 -2.44 38.48 26.71
N GLY A 528 -2.66 37.73 25.63
CA GLY A 528 -1.93 37.94 24.37
C GLY A 528 -2.01 36.78 23.39
N TYR A 529 -1.14 36.84 22.38
CA TYR A 529 -1.08 35.88 21.30
C TYR A 529 0.31 35.35 21.04
N LEU A 530 0.37 34.13 20.53
CA LEU A 530 1.57 33.46 20.07
C LEU A 530 1.42 33.21 18.59
N ALA A 531 2.34 33.71 17.78
CA ALA A 531 2.34 33.48 16.33
C ALA A 531 3.46 32.52 15.94
N PHE A 532 3.08 31.43 15.32
CA PHE A 532 3.97 30.36 14.90
C PHE A 532 4.12 30.35 13.40
N LEU A 533 5.34 30.22 12.93
CA LEU A 533 5.65 30.00 11.52
C LEU A 533 5.86 28.50 11.29
N ASP A 534 5.25 27.98 10.24
CA ASP A 534 5.39 26.60 9.77
C ASP A 534 6.06 26.66 8.38
N PRO A 535 7.40 26.68 8.33
CA PRO A 535 8.13 26.93 7.10
C PRO A 535 7.93 25.76 6.11
N PRO A 536 7.74 26.04 4.80
CA PRO A 536 7.68 24.98 3.81
C PRO A 536 9.00 24.25 3.70
N LYS A 537 8.95 22.97 3.30
CA LYS A 537 10.15 22.18 2.99
C LYS A 537 10.80 22.70 1.72
N GLU A 538 12.11 22.80 1.70
CA GLU A 538 12.87 23.23 0.53
C GLU A 538 12.62 22.34 -0.70
N SER A 539 12.48 21.02 -0.48
CA SER A 539 12.22 20.05 -1.54
C SER A 539 10.78 20.08 -2.06
N ALA A 540 9.81 20.67 -1.33
CA ALA A 540 8.38 20.58 -1.68
C ALA A 540 8.07 21.23 -3.01
N SER A 541 8.61 22.41 -3.29
CA SER A 541 8.36 23.13 -4.56
C SER A 541 8.90 22.35 -5.76
N GLN A 542 10.10 21.76 -5.65
CA GLN A 542 10.68 20.94 -6.71
C GLN A 542 9.88 19.66 -6.93
N ALA A 543 9.48 18.99 -5.86
CA ALA A 543 8.69 17.76 -5.94
C ALA A 543 7.30 17.99 -6.57
N ILE A 544 6.61 19.07 -6.19
CA ILE A 544 5.33 19.45 -6.79
C ILE A 544 5.47 19.72 -8.28
N LYS A 545 6.51 20.44 -8.68
CA LYS A 545 6.79 20.70 -10.09
C LYS A 545 7.01 19.38 -10.86
N GLN A 546 7.82 18.46 -10.34
CA GLN A 546 8.06 17.16 -10.97
C GLN A 546 6.79 16.29 -11.03
N LEU A 547 5.98 16.28 -9.97
CA LEU A 547 4.69 15.60 -9.97
C LEU A 547 3.77 16.13 -11.08
N HIS A 548 3.69 17.46 -11.26
CA HIS A 548 2.93 18.08 -12.34
C HIS A 548 3.49 17.72 -13.73
N GLU A 549 4.81 17.73 -13.91
CA GLU A 549 5.46 17.29 -15.16
C GLU A 549 5.14 15.82 -15.47
N HIS A 550 4.94 15.00 -14.44
CA HIS A 550 4.49 13.61 -14.55
C HIS A 550 2.97 13.45 -14.57
N GLY A 551 2.21 14.55 -14.69
CA GLY A 551 0.74 14.53 -14.82
C GLY A 551 0.01 14.13 -13.55
N VAL A 552 0.57 14.43 -12.38
CA VAL A 552 -0.08 14.31 -11.08
C VAL A 552 -0.45 15.71 -10.58
N GLU A 553 -1.74 15.97 -10.43
CA GLU A 553 -2.24 17.22 -9.85
C GLU A 553 -2.19 17.11 -8.32
N VAL A 554 -1.66 18.16 -7.66
CA VAL A 554 -1.58 18.20 -6.19
C VAL A 554 -2.69 19.09 -5.65
N LYS A 555 -3.49 18.54 -4.72
CA LYS A 555 -4.56 19.26 -3.99
C LYS A 555 -4.29 19.24 -2.49
N VAL A 556 -4.47 20.38 -1.84
CA VAL A 556 -4.24 20.54 -0.39
C VAL A 556 -5.58 20.46 0.34
N LEU A 557 -5.69 19.51 1.28
CA LEU A 557 -6.86 19.31 2.13
C LEU A 557 -6.47 19.51 3.59
N SER A 558 -6.76 20.66 4.17
CA SER A 558 -6.31 21.03 5.50
C SER A 558 -7.46 21.47 6.43
N GLY A 559 -7.31 21.17 7.73
CA GLY A 559 -8.16 21.73 8.78
C GLY A 559 -7.85 23.19 9.14
N ASP A 560 -6.72 23.72 8.64
CA ASP A 560 -6.23 25.06 8.96
C ASP A 560 -7.04 26.17 8.28
N ASN A 561 -6.78 27.41 8.73
CA ASN A 561 -7.39 28.62 8.15
C ASN A 561 -6.97 28.80 6.69
N GLU A 562 -7.90 29.26 5.86
CA GLU A 562 -7.73 29.46 4.43
C GLU A 562 -6.52 30.34 4.08
N ALA A 563 -6.32 31.45 4.80
CA ALA A 563 -5.23 32.39 4.53
C ALA A 563 -3.85 31.72 4.72
N VAL A 564 -3.69 30.90 5.77
CA VAL A 564 -2.45 30.16 6.05
C VAL A 564 -2.20 29.10 4.96
N VAL A 565 -3.24 28.32 4.60
CA VAL A 565 -3.13 27.29 3.56
C VAL A 565 -2.76 27.93 2.21
N LYS A 566 -3.38 29.03 1.84
CA LYS A 566 -3.05 29.79 0.60
C LYS A 566 -1.62 30.35 0.62
N ALA A 567 -1.16 30.91 1.74
CA ALA A 567 0.18 31.44 1.84
C ALA A 567 1.25 30.37 1.59
N ILE A 568 1.13 29.21 2.25
CA ILE A 568 2.05 28.09 2.09
C ILE A 568 1.94 27.46 0.71
N SER A 569 0.72 27.24 0.21
CA SER A 569 0.49 26.67 -1.13
C SER A 569 1.13 27.52 -2.23
N ARG A 570 1.09 28.85 -2.11
CA ARG A 570 1.73 29.78 -3.04
C ARG A 570 3.27 29.64 -3.00
N GLN A 571 3.86 29.49 -1.82
CA GLN A 571 5.30 29.35 -1.67
C GLN A 571 5.82 28.05 -2.30
N VAL A 572 5.04 26.96 -2.26
CA VAL A 572 5.41 25.68 -2.87
C VAL A 572 4.98 25.53 -4.34
N GLY A 573 4.33 26.57 -4.93
CA GLY A 573 3.97 26.59 -6.35
C GLY A 573 2.62 25.95 -6.71
N ILE A 574 1.73 25.74 -5.75
CA ILE A 574 0.35 25.27 -5.99
C ILE A 574 -0.54 26.47 -6.36
N ASN A 575 -1.46 26.26 -7.32
CA ASN A 575 -2.41 27.29 -7.73
C ASN A 575 -3.37 27.67 -6.59
N THR A 576 -3.40 28.95 -6.24
CA THR A 576 -4.19 29.50 -5.14
C THR A 576 -5.41 30.33 -5.59
N SER A 577 -5.72 30.35 -6.89
CA SER A 577 -6.79 31.18 -7.44
C SER A 577 -8.19 30.76 -6.95
N ASP A 578 -8.41 29.46 -6.85
CA ASP A 578 -9.68 28.89 -6.44
C ASP A 578 -9.49 28.06 -5.16
N SER A 579 -10.29 28.33 -4.15
CA SER A 579 -10.31 27.64 -2.86
C SER A 579 -11.73 27.48 -2.37
N VAL A 580 -11.96 26.46 -1.53
CA VAL A 580 -13.25 26.19 -0.87
C VAL A 580 -12.98 25.86 0.60
N THR A 581 -13.81 26.41 1.47
CA THR A 581 -13.79 26.09 2.90
C THR A 581 -14.78 24.97 3.25
N GLY A 582 -14.54 24.25 4.37
CA GLY A 582 -15.45 23.21 4.85
C GLY A 582 -16.91 23.69 5.01
N PRO A 583 -17.19 24.83 5.67
CA PRO A 583 -18.55 25.39 5.76
C PRO A 583 -19.19 25.74 4.42
N GLU A 584 -18.41 26.26 3.46
CA GLU A 584 -18.91 26.51 2.10
C GLU A 584 -19.24 25.20 1.39
N LEU A 585 -18.39 24.18 1.49
CA LEU A 585 -18.61 22.86 0.91
C LEU A 585 -19.90 22.22 1.45
N GLU A 586 -20.17 22.36 2.74
CA GLU A 586 -21.36 21.81 3.38
C GLU A 586 -22.66 22.41 2.82
N ASN A 587 -22.64 23.70 2.53
CA ASN A 587 -23.80 24.45 1.99
C ASN A 587 -23.99 24.29 0.48
N MET A 588 -23.08 23.60 -0.25
CA MET A 588 -23.18 23.39 -1.68
C MET A 588 -24.09 22.22 -2.05
N SER A 589 -24.80 22.33 -3.18
CA SER A 589 -25.47 21.18 -3.80
C SER A 589 -24.46 20.15 -4.28
N GLN A 590 -24.87 18.87 -4.43
CA GLN A 590 -23.99 17.79 -4.89
C GLN A 590 -23.33 18.08 -6.25
N GLU A 591 -24.05 18.74 -7.17
CA GLU A 591 -23.49 19.14 -8.46
C GLU A 591 -22.44 20.25 -8.33
N ALA A 592 -22.68 21.22 -7.44
CA ALA A 592 -21.75 22.28 -7.14
C ALA A 592 -20.48 21.74 -6.46
N LYS A 593 -20.62 20.82 -5.50
CA LYS A 593 -19.50 20.10 -4.86
C LYS A 593 -18.63 19.41 -5.91
N GLN A 594 -19.24 18.65 -6.83
CA GLN A 594 -18.50 17.94 -7.88
C GLN A 594 -17.71 18.88 -8.80
N LYS A 595 -18.26 20.05 -9.12
CA LYS A 595 -17.54 21.05 -9.93
C LYS A 595 -16.41 21.72 -9.15
N ALA A 596 -16.67 22.07 -7.88
CA ALA A 596 -15.69 22.70 -7.01
C ALA A 596 -14.49 21.78 -6.74
N VAL A 597 -14.72 20.50 -6.47
CA VAL A 597 -13.66 19.54 -6.17
C VAL A 597 -12.71 19.31 -7.35
N VAL A 598 -13.23 19.38 -8.58
CA VAL A 598 -12.39 19.27 -9.78
C VAL A 598 -11.60 20.56 -10.00
N LYS A 599 -12.25 21.74 -9.83
CA LYS A 599 -11.66 23.04 -10.16
C LYS A 599 -10.62 23.52 -9.14
N CYS A 600 -10.93 23.34 -7.84
CA CYS A 600 -10.12 23.89 -6.76
C CYS A 600 -8.94 23.00 -6.41
N SER A 601 -7.80 23.62 -6.11
CA SER A 601 -6.60 22.92 -5.61
C SER A 601 -6.44 23.07 -4.10
N ILE A 602 -7.20 23.96 -3.46
CA ILE A 602 -7.09 24.27 -2.02
C ILE A 602 -8.43 24.10 -1.33
N PHE A 603 -8.42 23.30 -0.26
CA PHE A 603 -9.55 23.07 0.63
C PHE A 603 -9.09 23.30 2.08
N SER A 604 -9.79 24.17 2.79
CA SER A 604 -9.40 24.63 4.14
C SER A 604 -10.54 24.50 5.14
N LYS A 605 -10.23 24.56 6.44
CA LYS A 605 -11.20 24.36 7.53
C LYS A 605 -12.03 23.08 7.37
N LEU A 606 -11.41 22.00 6.87
CA LEU A 606 -12.08 20.73 6.65
C LEU A 606 -12.16 19.90 7.93
N THR A 607 -13.27 19.21 8.09
CA THR A 607 -13.40 18.09 9.03
C THR A 607 -12.81 16.81 8.41
N PRO A 608 -12.47 15.78 9.21
CA PRO A 608 -12.00 14.49 8.69
C PRO A 608 -12.97 13.85 7.70
N MET A 609 -14.28 13.95 7.94
CA MET A 609 -15.32 13.40 7.05
C MET A 609 -15.39 14.13 5.72
N GLN A 610 -15.21 15.47 5.71
CA GLN A 610 -15.17 16.25 4.48
C GLN A 610 -13.94 15.93 3.63
N LYS A 611 -12.79 15.60 4.24
CA LYS A 611 -11.62 15.11 3.50
C LYS A 611 -11.97 13.83 2.71
N SER A 612 -12.64 12.87 3.34
CA SER A 612 -13.09 11.63 2.68
C SER A 612 -14.15 11.89 1.60
N GLU A 613 -15.11 12.79 1.84
CA GLU A 613 -16.12 13.18 0.83
C GLU A 613 -15.47 13.74 -0.43
N ILE A 614 -14.48 14.62 -0.30
CA ILE A 614 -13.73 15.19 -1.45
C ILE A 614 -13.07 14.08 -2.26
N ILE A 615 -12.42 13.12 -1.60
CA ILE A 615 -11.77 11.98 -2.26
C ILE A 615 -12.79 11.15 -3.05
N GLN A 616 -13.92 10.79 -2.44
CA GLN A 616 -15.01 10.06 -3.13
C GLN A 616 -15.54 10.80 -4.36
N LEU A 617 -15.71 12.13 -4.25
CA LEU A 617 -16.16 12.95 -5.37
C LEU A 617 -15.15 12.98 -6.53
N LEU A 618 -13.84 13.00 -6.23
CA LEU A 618 -12.77 12.90 -7.22
C LEU A 618 -12.75 11.54 -7.91
N GLN A 619 -12.89 10.43 -7.14
CA GLN A 619 -12.95 9.06 -7.67
C GLN A 619 -14.15 8.83 -8.58
N LYS A 620 -15.32 9.39 -8.26
CA LYS A 620 -16.52 9.35 -9.13
C LYS A 620 -16.31 9.97 -10.51
N LYS A 621 -15.27 10.79 -10.69
CA LYS A 621 -14.84 11.35 -11.98
C LYS A 621 -13.75 10.54 -12.68
N ASN A 622 -13.59 9.27 -12.31
CA ASN A 622 -12.58 8.35 -12.84
C ASN A 622 -11.13 8.81 -12.60
N ASN A 623 -10.87 9.57 -11.52
CA ASN A 623 -9.53 9.85 -11.08
C ASN A 623 -9.02 8.73 -10.17
N THR A 624 -7.74 8.48 -10.23
CA THR A 624 -7.02 7.64 -9.26
C THR A 624 -6.39 8.57 -8.24
N VAL A 625 -6.96 8.57 -7.02
CA VAL A 625 -6.64 9.54 -5.98
C VAL A 625 -5.72 8.93 -4.95
N GLY A 626 -4.53 9.52 -4.77
CA GLY A 626 -3.69 9.26 -3.61
C GLY A 626 -3.97 10.28 -2.50
N PHE A 627 -3.89 9.85 -1.24
CA PHE A 627 -3.95 10.75 -0.10
C PHE A 627 -2.72 10.56 0.78
N LEU A 628 -2.02 11.66 1.07
CA LEU A 628 -0.86 11.68 1.97
C LEU A 628 -1.23 12.39 3.26
N GLY A 629 -1.14 11.67 4.39
CA GLY A 629 -1.43 12.19 5.71
C GLY A 629 -0.71 11.45 6.82
N ASP A 630 -0.55 12.10 7.98
CA ASP A 630 0.20 11.57 9.12
C ASP A 630 -0.53 11.70 10.48
N GLY A 631 -1.67 12.38 10.48
CA GLY A 631 -2.47 12.64 11.69
C GLY A 631 -3.64 11.68 11.89
N ILE A 632 -4.23 11.72 13.09
CA ILE A 632 -5.46 10.99 13.43
C ILE A 632 -6.60 11.38 12.47
N ASN A 633 -6.68 12.66 12.13
CA ASN A 633 -7.74 13.24 11.30
C ASN A 633 -7.68 12.75 9.84
N ASP A 634 -6.61 12.08 9.45
CA ASP A 634 -6.36 11.64 8.08
C ASP A 634 -6.73 10.17 7.86
N ALA A 635 -6.95 9.40 8.92
CA ALA A 635 -7.17 7.96 8.85
C ALA A 635 -8.35 7.58 7.95
N ALA A 636 -9.46 8.33 8.01
CA ALA A 636 -10.62 8.10 7.16
C ALA A 636 -10.33 8.39 5.68
N ALA A 637 -9.60 9.47 5.39
CA ALA A 637 -9.20 9.86 4.04
C ALA A 637 -8.17 8.88 3.45
N LEU A 638 -7.22 8.39 4.25
CA LEU A 638 -6.26 7.35 3.88
C LEU A 638 -6.95 6.05 3.42
N ARG A 639 -7.97 5.60 4.17
CA ARG A 639 -8.74 4.38 3.83
C ARG A 639 -9.63 4.55 2.60
N GLU A 640 -10.19 5.74 2.40
CA GLU A 640 -11.10 6.04 1.27
C GLU A 640 -10.36 6.21 -0.04
N SER A 641 -9.12 6.67 -0.01
CA SER A 641 -8.32 6.91 -1.21
C SER A 641 -7.98 5.61 -1.96
N ASP A 642 -7.71 5.70 -3.27
CA ASP A 642 -7.22 4.56 -4.05
C ASP A 642 -5.82 4.12 -3.59
N ILE A 643 -5.07 5.05 -2.98
CA ILE A 643 -3.77 4.82 -2.38
C ILE A 643 -3.63 5.67 -1.13
N GLY A 644 -3.70 5.05 0.04
CA GLY A 644 -3.34 5.69 1.29
C GLY A 644 -1.83 5.73 1.46
N ILE A 645 -1.26 6.91 1.67
CA ILE A 645 0.18 7.12 1.83
C ILE A 645 0.42 7.78 3.18
N SER A 646 1.29 7.21 4.00
CA SER A 646 1.69 7.81 5.27
C SER A 646 3.20 7.83 5.40
N VAL A 647 3.70 8.32 6.52
CA VAL A 647 5.13 8.42 6.81
C VAL A 647 5.46 7.60 8.05
N ASP A 648 6.71 7.21 8.21
CA ASP A 648 7.17 6.38 9.34
C ASP A 648 6.96 7.08 10.70
N SER A 649 7.11 8.39 10.74
CA SER A 649 6.88 9.22 11.93
C SER A 649 5.40 9.56 12.20
N ALA A 650 4.45 9.05 11.40
CA ALA A 650 3.02 9.26 11.58
C ALA A 650 2.48 8.53 12.81
N VAL A 651 1.31 8.97 13.28
CA VAL A 651 0.58 8.25 14.33
C VAL A 651 0.15 6.87 13.85
N ASP A 652 0.04 5.90 14.75
CA ASP A 652 -0.18 4.50 14.42
C ASP A 652 -1.42 4.25 13.56
N ILE A 653 -2.53 4.94 13.85
CA ILE A 653 -3.75 4.82 13.06
C ILE A 653 -3.56 5.28 11.61
N ALA A 654 -2.74 6.30 11.37
CA ALA A 654 -2.43 6.75 10.01
C ALA A 654 -1.55 5.72 9.28
N LYS A 655 -0.51 5.20 9.95
CA LYS A 655 0.31 4.10 9.41
C LYS A 655 -0.49 2.85 9.12
N GLU A 656 -1.42 2.48 10.00
CA GLU A 656 -2.28 1.30 9.80
C GLU A 656 -3.26 1.48 8.63
N SER A 657 -3.80 2.67 8.47
CA SER A 657 -4.76 3.00 7.42
C SER A 657 -4.11 3.16 6.04
N ALA A 658 -2.79 3.33 5.97
CA ALA A 658 -2.07 3.55 4.73
C ALA A 658 -1.66 2.23 4.03
N ASP A 659 -1.61 2.25 2.70
CA ASP A 659 -1.09 1.17 1.83
C ASP A 659 0.42 1.29 1.64
N ILE A 660 0.94 2.50 1.71
CA ILE A 660 2.35 2.85 1.47
C ILE A 660 2.87 3.70 2.62
N ILE A 661 4.08 3.39 3.08
CA ILE A 661 4.79 4.16 4.11
C ILE A 661 6.07 4.74 3.52
N LEU A 662 6.23 6.06 3.61
CA LEU A 662 7.46 6.75 3.27
C LEU A 662 8.37 6.77 4.51
N LEU A 663 9.59 6.25 4.40
CA LEU A 663 10.57 6.27 5.50
C LEU A 663 11.18 7.66 5.75
N GLU A 664 11.02 8.54 4.81
CA GLU A 664 11.42 9.94 4.92
C GLU A 664 10.21 10.81 4.53
N LYS A 665 9.93 11.83 5.32
CA LYS A 665 8.87 12.79 5.05
C LYS A 665 9.26 13.76 3.92
N ASP A 666 9.49 13.21 2.71
CA ASP A 666 9.87 13.99 1.53
C ASP A 666 9.01 13.60 0.32
N LEU A 667 8.42 14.62 -0.33
CA LEU A 667 7.64 14.44 -1.55
C LEU A 667 8.47 13.95 -2.74
N MET A 668 9.80 14.13 -2.72
CA MET A 668 10.70 13.54 -3.73
C MET A 668 10.73 12.01 -3.64
N VAL A 669 10.64 11.46 -2.42
CA VAL A 669 10.53 10.02 -2.19
C VAL A 669 9.22 9.49 -2.78
N LEU A 670 8.13 10.24 -2.60
CA LEU A 670 6.84 9.89 -3.17
C LEU A 670 6.87 9.93 -4.72
N GLU A 671 7.44 10.96 -5.31
CA GLU A 671 7.60 11.08 -6.78
C GLU A 671 8.37 9.88 -7.34
N ASN A 672 9.49 9.51 -6.73
CA ASN A 672 10.25 8.33 -7.09
C ASN A 672 9.42 7.04 -6.99
N GLY A 673 8.58 6.93 -5.97
CA GLY A 673 7.65 5.82 -5.80
C GLY A 673 6.63 5.73 -6.94
N VAL A 674 6.03 6.86 -7.34
CA VAL A 674 5.11 6.95 -8.49
C VAL A 674 5.77 6.46 -9.78
N LEU A 675 7.01 6.89 -10.05
CA LEU A 675 7.76 6.46 -11.24
C LEU A 675 8.07 4.96 -11.22
N GLU A 676 8.46 4.40 -10.08
CA GLU A 676 8.69 2.95 -9.95
C GLU A 676 7.37 2.16 -10.08
N GLY A 677 6.25 2.69 -9.57
CA GLY A 677 4.92 2.13 -9.79
C GLY A 677 4.57 2.05 -11.27
N ARG A 678 4.82 3.13 -12.03
CA ARG A 678 4.63 3.18 -13.49
C ARG A 678 5.51 2.19 -14.24
N LYS A 679 6.78 2.02 -13.83
CA LYS A 679 7.69 1.03 -14.43
C LYS A 679 7.18 -0.39 -14.19
N THR A 680 6.77 -0.68 -12.97
CA THR A 680 6.24 -1.99 -12.58
C THR A 680 4.99 -2.32 -13.37
N PHE A 681 4.02 -1.40 -13.41
CA PHE A 681 2.79 -1.56 -14.20
C PHE A 681 3.08 -1.69 -15.69
N GLY A 682 3.98 -0.86 -16.23
CA GLY A 682 4.38 -0.92 -17.63
C GLY A 682 4.97 -2.27 -18.04
N ASN A 683 5.79 -2.88 -17.19
CA ASN A 683 6.35 -4.20 -17.47
C ASN A 683 5.28 -5.30 -17.43
N ILE A 684 4.27 -5.18 -16.57
CA ILE A 684 3.11 -6.08 -16.59
C ILE A 684 2.34 -5.94 -17.91
N VAL A 685 2.06 -4.71 -18.35
CA VAL A 685 1.36 -4.45 -19.62
C VAL A 685 2.15 -4.98 -20.82
N LYS A 686 3.49 -4.81 -20.84
CA LYS A 686 4.35 -5.41 -21.86
C LYS A 686 4.16 -6.90 -21.95
N TYR A 687 4.31 -7.60 -20.84
CA TYR A 687 4.15 -9.05 -20.79
C TYR A 687 2.78 -9.49 -21.32
N VAL A 688 1.71 -8.88 -20.84
CA VAL A 688 0.34 -9.22 -21.28
C VAL A 688 0.15 -9.02 -22.78
N LYS A 689 0.63 -7.89 -23.32
CA LYS A 689 0.54 -7.61 -24.77
C LYS A 689 1.38 -8.59 -25.61
N MET A 690 2.57 -8.93 -25.16
CA MET A 690 3.46 -9.89 -25.82
C MET A 690 2.81 -11.28 -25.88
N THR A 691 2.42 -11.82 -24.74
CA THR A 691 1.84 -13.16 -24.63
C THR A 691 0.52 -13.24 -25.40
N ALA A 692 -0.36 -12.25 -25.23
CA ALA A 692 -1.65 -12.26 -25.91
C ALA A 692 -1.51 -12.18 -27.43
N SER A 693 -0.61 -11.35 -27.97
CA SER A 693 -0.41 -11.25 -29.42
C SER A 693 0.32 -12.46 -30.02
N SER A 694 1.29 -13.04 -29.29
CA SER A 694 2.01 -14.23 -29.72
C SER A 694 1.06 -15.43 -29.78
N ASN A 695 0.28 -15.67 -28.73
CA ASN A 695 -0.67 -16.78 -28.71
C ASN A 695 -1.74 -16.64 -29.81
N PHE A 696 -2.21 -15.40 -30.05
CA PHE A 696 -3.17 -15.14 -31.12
C PHE A 696 -2.58 -15.45 -32.50
N GLY A 697 -1.33 -15.04 -32.78
CA GLY A 697 -0.65 -15.32 -34.03
C GLY A 697 -0.42 -16.83 -34.21
N ASN A 698 0.13 -17.52 -33.22
CA ASN A 698 0.40 -18.96 -33.30
C ASN A 698 -0.83 -19.77 -33.68
N MET A 699 -2.03 -19.39 -33.19
CA MET A 699 -3.27 -20.07 -33.53
C MET A 699 -3.63 -19.99 -35.00
N PHE A 700 -3.47 -18.83 -35.64
CA PHE A 700 -3.71 -18.69 -37.05
C PHE A 700 -2.68 -19.49 -37.87
N SER A 701 -1.43 -19.53 -37.44
CA SER A 701 -0.39 -20.32 -38.07
C SER A 701 -0.69 -21.82 -38.01
N VAL A 702 -1.08 -22.31 -36.83
CA VAL A 702 -1.50 -23.71 -36.63
C VAL A 702 -2.71 -24.05 -37.47
N LEU A 703 -3.72 -23.19 -37.49
CA LEU A 703 -4.93 -23.42 -38.28
C LEU A 703 -4.64 -23.44 -39.78
N ALA A 704 -3.85 -22.50 -40.28
CA ALA A 704 -3.43 -22.46 -41.69
C ALA A 704 -2.66 -23.74 -42.08
N ALA A 705 -1.66 -24.13 -41.29
CA ALA A 705 -0.88 -25.34 -41.53
C ALA A 705 -1.76 -26.60 -41.49
N SER A 706 -2.67 -26.71 -40.53
CA SER A 706 -3.60 -27.84 -40.37
C SER A 706 -4.52 -28.03 -41.57
N ALA A 707 -4.89 -26.92 -42.25
CA ALA A 707 -5.78 -26.96 -43.40
C ALA A 707 -5.09 -27.42 -44.70
N PHE A 708 -3.78 -27.16 -44.86
CA PHE A 708 -3.08 -27.36 -46.13
C PHE A 708 -2.06 -28.49 -46.11
N LEU A 709 -1.48 -28.84 -44.95
CA LEU A 709 -0.46 -29.89 -44.86
C LEU A 709 -1.10 -31.29 -44.77
N PRO A 710 -0.52 -32.32 -45.41
CA PRO A 710 -0.99 -33.70 -45.33
C PRO A 710 -0.58 -34.42 -44.03
N PHE A 711 0.30 -33.83 -43.26
CA PHE A 711 0.79 -34.30 -41.96
C PHE A 711 0.60 -33.23 -40.86
N LEU A 712 0.83 -33.60 -39.60
CA LEU A 712 0.78 -32.59 -38.51
C LEU A 712 1.90 -31.56 -38.67
N PRO A 713 1.55 -30.27 -38.58
CA PRO A 713 2.52 -29.20 -38.75
C PRO A 713 3.62 -29.17 -37.67
N MET A 714 3.30 -29.66 -36.49
CA MET A 714 4.18 -29.91 -35.37
C MET A 714 3.64 -31.02 -34.48
N LEU A 715 4.50 -31.82 -33.88
CA LEU A 715 4.08 -32.76 -32.86
C LEU A 715 3.64 -32.03 -31.58
N PRO A 716 2.71 -32.59 -30.81
CA PRO A 716 2.30 -32.02 -29.52
C PRO A 716 3.47 -31.67 -28.60
N ILE A 717 4.49 -32.51 -28.57
CA ILE A 717 5.68 -32.30 -27.75
C ILE A 717 6.51 -31.09 -28.20
N HIS A 718 6.59 -30.81 -29.50
CA HIS A 718 7.32 -29.65 -30.02
C HIS A 718 6.65 -28.34 -29.58
N LEU A 719 5.32 -28.27 -29.66
CA LEU A 719 4.54 -27.12 -29.20
C LEU A 719 4.75 -26.85 -27.71
N LEU A 720 4.75 -27.91 -26.90
CA LEU A 720 4.95 -27.80 -25.45
C LEU A 720 6.37 -27.30 -25.10
N ILE A 721 7.39 -27.82 -25.73
CA ILE A 721 8.79 -27.39 -25.54
C ILE A 721 8.96 -25.95 -26.00
N GLN A 722 8.42 -25.58 -27.16
CA GLN A 722 8.49 -24.23 -27.68
C GLN A 722 7.84 -23.22 -26.71
N ASN A 723 6.66 -23.50 -26.21
CA ASN A 723 5.96 -22.67 -25.24
C ASN A 723 6.73 -22.55 -23.93
N LEU A 724 7.29 -23.65 -23.41
CA LEU A 724 8.10 -23.62 -22.19
C LEU A 724 9.34 -22.73 -22.38
N LEU A 725 10.07 -22.86 -23.49
CA LEU A 725 11.24 -22.03 -23.77
C LEU A 725 10.87 -20.55 -23.92
N TYR A 726 9.76 -20.27 -24.60
CA TYR A 726 9.23 -18.92 -24.73
C TYR A 726 8.86 -18.32 -23.36
N ASP A 727 8.14 -19.05 -22.51
CA ASP A 727 7.77 -18.62 -21.17
C ASP A 727 8.98 -18.33 -20.30
N ILE A 728 10.03 -19.18 -20.37
CA ILE A 728 11.29 -18.94 -19.66
C ILE A 728 11.91 -17.62 -20.14
N SER A 729 11.89 -17.34 -21.45
CA SER A 729 12.43 -16.08 -22.02
C SER A 729 11.80 -14.84 -21.40
N GLN A 730 10.51 -14.92 -21.04
CA GLN A 730 9.73 -13.80 -20.50
C GLN A 730 9.90 -13.59 -19.00
N THR A 731 10.47 -14.54 -18.25
CA THR A 731 10.67 -14.42 -16.79
C THR A 731 11.53 -13.22 -16.38
N THR A 732 12.30 -12.67 -17.33
CA THR A 732 13.18 -11.50 -17.11
C THR A 732 12.52 -10.16 -17.44
N ILE A 733 11.30 -10.11 -17.98
CA ILE A 733 10.57 -8.88 -18.30
C ILE A 733 10.44 -7.93 -17.09
N PRO A 734 10.25 -8.40 -15.83
CA PRO A 734 10.26 -7.54 -14.66
C PRO A 734 11.51 -6.64 -14.55
N PHE A 735 12.63 -7.03 -15.16
CA PHE A 735 13.88 -6.29 -15.11
C PHE A 735 14.07 -5.33 -16.30
N ASP A 736 13.10 -5.28 -17.22
CA ASP A 736 13.22 -4.42 -18.40
C ASP A 736 13.05 -2.92 -18.07
N ARG A 737 13.58 -2.09 -18.95
CA ARG A 737 13.51 -0.63 -18.89
C ARG A 737 12.22 -0.12 -19.52
N MET A 738 11.68 0.96 -18.97
CA MET A 738 10.53 1.67 -19.57
C MET A 738 10.99 2.93 -20.30
N ASP A 739 10.30 3.26 -21.38
CA ASP A 739 10.53 4.49 -22.13
C ASP A 739 10.10 5.71 -21.28
N ARG A 740 10.87 6.82 -21.37
CA ARG A 740 10.60 8.04 -20.58
C ARG A 740 9.21 8.61 -20.86
N GLU A 741 8.76 8.54 -22.11
CA GLU A 741 7.44 9.03 -22.53
C GLU A 741 6.29 8.24 -21.89
N TYR A 742 6.52 6.97 -21.58
CA TYR A 742 5.55 6.16 -20.83
C TYR A 742 5.42 6.63 -19.38
N LEU A 743 6.55 6.95 -18.75
CA LEU A 743 6.63 7.37 -17.36
C LEU A 743 6.06 8.78 -17.13
N ALA A 744 6.02 9.61 -18.16
CA ALA A 744 5.59 11.01 -18.06
C ALA A 744 4.10 11.19 -17.75
N LYS A 745 3.26 10.16 -17.93
CA LYS A 745 1.80 10.28 -17.72
C LYS A 745 1.25 9.10 -16.95
N PRO A 746 0.22 9.29 -16.12
CA PRO A 746 -0.53 8.23 -15.48
C PRO A 746 -1.11 7.24 -16.50
N ARG A 747 -1.13 5.96 -16.17
CA ARG A 747 -1.65 4.90 -17.04
C ARG A 747 -2.65 4.04 -16.27
N VAL A 748 -3.80 3.84 -16.88
CA VAL A 748 -4.89 3.02 -16.36
C VAL A 748 -5.04 1.78 -17.24
N TRP A 749 -5.50 0.69 -16.66
CA TRP A 749 -5.77 -0.55 -17.38
C TRP A 749 -6.89 -0.37 -18.41
N ASP A 750 -6.59 -0.70 -19.67
CA ASP A 750 -7.56 -0.64 -20.79
C ASP A 750 -7.65 -2.01 -21.50
N SER A 751 -8.68 -2.78 -21.17
CA SER A 751 -8.90 -4.09 -21.80
C SER A 751 -9.30 -3.99 -23.26
N GLY A 752 -9.90 -2.88 -23.70
CA GLY A 752 -10.25 -2.64 -25.11
C GLY A 752 -9.02 -2.42 -25.98
N ASP A 753 -7.99 -1.77 -25.44
CA ASP A 753 -6.71 -1.58 -26.12
C ASP A 753 -5.99 -2.93 -26.34
N LEU A 754 -6.06 -3.85 -25.38
CA LEU A 754 -5.46 -5.17 -25.52
C LEU A 754 -6.09 -5.97 -26.68
N SER A 755 -7.40 -5.98 -26.78
CA SER A 755 -8.11 -6.70 -27.87
C SER A 755 -7.74 -6.14 -29.23
N ARG A 756 -7.68 -4.82 -29.36
CA ARG A 756 -7.23 -4.14 -30.60
C ARG A 756 -5.80 -4.48 -30.93
N PHE A 757 -4.93 -4.49 -29.91
CA PHE A 757 -3.52 -4.82 -30.07
C PHE A 757 -3.31 -6.25 -30.56
N MET A 758 -4.03 -7.23 -30.01
CA MET A 758 -4.01 -8.63 -30.42
C MET A 758 -4.38 -8.79 -31.91
N ILE A 759 -5.47 -8.14 -32.34
CA ILE A 759 -5.98 -8.25 -33.73
C ILE A 759 -5.02 -7.60 -34.72
N TRP A 760 -4.34 -6.51 -34.36
CA TRP A 760 -3.43 -5.81 -35.27
C TRP A 760 -2.04 -6.41 -35.32
N ILE A 761 -1.50 -6.85 -34.21
CA ILE A 761 -0.10 -7.29 -34.10
C ILE A 761 0.02 -8.82 -34.18
N GLY A 762 -0.98 -9.58 -33.65
CA GLY A 762 -0.92 -11.04 -33.64
C GLY A 762 -0.74 -11.69 -35.01
N PRO A 763 -1.54 -11.34 -36.03
CA PRO A 763 -1.44 -11.98 -37.35
C PRO A 763 -0.11 -11.76 -38.09
N ILE A 764 0.76 -10.86 -37.60
CA ILE A 764 2.05 -10.61 -38.24
C ILE A 764 2.95 -11.85 -38.22
N SER A 765 3.01 -12.54 -37.07
CA SER A 765 3.80 -13.78 -36.96
C SER A 765 3.31 -14.83 -37.93
N SER A 766 1.98 -15.00 -38.07
CA SER A 766 1.37 -15.99 -38.98
C SER A 766 1.76 -15.78 -40.44
N ILE A 767 1.97 -14.53 -40.88
CA ILE A 767 2.45 -14.24 -42.24
C ILE A 767 3.83 -14.88 -42.49
N PHE A 768 4.73 -14.79 -41.47
CA PHE A 768 6.07 -15.33 -41.60
C PHE A 768 6.16 -16.82 -41.30
N ASP A 769 5.30 -17.36 -40.45
CA ASP A 769 5.11 -18.79 -40.31
C ASP A 769 4.68 -19.40 -41.64
N ILE A 770 3.68 -18.79 -42.33
CA ILE A 770 3.24 -19.23 -43.68
C ILE A 770 4.38 -19.10 -44.70
N ALA A 771 5.18 -18.04 -44.63
CA ALA A 771 6.36 -17.90 -45.50
C ALA A 771 7.38 -19.04 -45.25
N THR A 772 7.58 -19.44 -43.98
CA THR A 772 8.39 -20.59 -43.63
C THR A 772 7.81 -21.88 -44.18
N TYR A 773 6.46 -22.08 -44.11
CA TYR A 773 5.83 -23.26 -44.73
C TYR A 773 6.08 -23.30 -46.23
N MET A 774 5.98 -22.17 -46.93
CA MET A 774 6.24 -22.06 -48.36
C MET A 774 7.69 -22.41 -48.70
N VAL A 775 8.66 -21.91 -47.89
CA VAL A 775 10.09 -22.24 -48.08
C VAL A 775 10.31 -23.72 -47.84
N MET A 776 9.78 -24.31 -46.80
CA MET A 776 9.95 -25.73 -46.51
C MET A 776 9.28 -26.59 -47.60
N TRP A 777 8.07 -26.19 -48.08
CA TRP A 777 7.33 -26.93 -49.11
C TRP A 777 7.94 -26.88 -50.50
N TRP A 778 8.36 -25.70 -50.98
CA TRP A 778 8.82 -25.49 -52.35
C TRP A 778 10.33 -25.56 -52.52
N VAL A 779 11.10 -25.01 -51.57
CA VAL A 779 12.56 -24.98 -51.68
C VAL A 779 13.18 -26.28 -51.17
N PHE A 780 12.72 -26.72 -49.94
CA PHE A 780 13.22 -27.95 -49.32
C PHE A 780 12.40 -29.20 -49.73
N LYS A 781 11.31 -29.03 -50.48
CA LYS A 781 10.46 -30.12 -51.02
C LYS A 781 9.89 -31.05 -49.94
N CYS A 782 9.57 -30.50 -48.74
CA CYS A 782 8.96 -31.24 -47.64
C CYS A 782 7.46 -31.46 -47.93
N GLN A 783 7.14 -32.33 -48.90
CA GLN A 783 5.78 -32.54 -49.43
C GLN A 783 5.16 -33.87 -49.00
N GLY A 784 5.92 -34.79 -48.42
CA GLY A 784 5.49 -36.11 -48.00
C GLY A 784 5.80 -36.43 -46.56
N PRO A 785 5.23 -37.53 -46.02
CA PRO A 785 5.49 -37.97 -44.63
C PRO A 785 6.96 -38.21 -44.32
N ASP A 786 7.77 -38.66 -45.30
CA ASP A 786 9.20 -38.91 -45.12
C ASP A 786 10.00 -37.64 -44.77
N MET A 787 9.46 -36.45 -45.08
CA MET A 787 10.11 -35.16 -44.87
C MET A 787 9.42 -34.33 -43.75
N GLU A 788 8.51 -34.95 -43.04
CA GLU A 788 7.71 -34.29 -41.97
C GLU A 788 8.60 -33.75 -40.86
N SER A 789 9.54 -34.56 -40.35
CA SER A 789 10.48 -34.18 -39.30
C SER A 789 11.36 -32.98 -39.68
N LEU A 790 11.75 -32.88 -40.94
CA LEU A 790 12.52 -31.72 -41.44
C LEU A 790 11.67 -30.45 -41.50
N PHE A 791 10.42 -30.55 -41.92
CA PHE A 791 9.43 -29.47 -41.93
C PHE A 791 9.19 -28.95 -40.50
N GLN A 792 8.92 -29.88 -39.59
CA GLN A 792 8.66 -29.58 -38.18
C GLN A 792 9.90 -28.91 -37.52
N SER A 793 11.11 -29.36 -37.85
CA SER A 793 12.35 -28.73 -37.35
C SER A 793 12.50 -27.30 -37.86
N GLY A 794 12.21 -27.05 -39.15
CA GLY A 794 12.25 -25.72 -39.74
C GLY A 794 11.30 -24.74 -39.04
N TRP A 795 10.04 -25.15 -38.90
CA TRP A 795 9.05 -24.30 -38.22
C TRP A 795 9.33 -24.17 -36.72
N PHE A 796 9.80 -25.21 -36.03
CA PHE A 796 10.17 -25.16 -34.61
C PHE A 796 11.20 -24.06 -34.32
N ILE A 797 12.28 -23.99 -35.14
CA ILE A 797 13.32 -22.96 -34.95
C ILE A 797 12.74 -21.58 -35.28
N GLU A 798 12.11 -21.41 -36.43
CA GLU A 798 11.59 -20.12 -36.85
C GLU A 798 10.56 -19.58 -35.86
N GLY A 799 9.59 -20.40 -35.46
CA GLY A 799 8.55 -20.01 -34.53
C GLY A 799 9.09 -19.62 -33.16
N LEU A 800 10.09 -20.34 -32.62
CA LEU A 800 10.73 -19.96 -31.36
C LEU A 800 11.49 -18.63 -31.47
N LEU A 801 12.21 -18.43 -32.60
CA LEU A 801 13.00 -17.21 -32.79
C LEU A 801 12.10 -16.00 -33.02
N SER A 802 11.05 -16.12 -33.85
CA SER A 802 10.09 -15.05 -34.11
C SER A 802 9.34 -14.64 -32.82
N GLN A 803 8.88 -15.63 -32.02
CA GLN A 803 8.25 -15.41 -30.72
C GLN A 803 9.18 -14.75 -29.72
N THR A 804 10.45 -15.10 -29.70
CA THR A 804 11.44 -14.48 -28.80
C THR A 804 11.83 -13.07 -29.25
N LEU A 805 11.92 -12.84 -30.57
CA LEU A 805 12.20 -11.52 -31.16
C LEU A 805 11.08 -10.52 -30.92
N ILE A 806 9.81 -10.96 -30.90
CA ILE A 806 8.67 -10.07 -30.67
C ILE A 806 8.76 -9.36 -29.32
N VAL A 807 9.39 -9.99 -28.32
CA VAL A 807 9.66 -9.39 -27.02
C VAL A 807 10.40 -8.05 -27.17
N HIS A 808 11.45 -8.03 -28.03
CA HIS A 808 12.20 -6.84 -28.31
C HIS A 808 11.43 -5.81 -29.14
N MET A 809 10.58 -6.26 -30.06
CA MET A 809 9.79 -5.39 -30.92
C MET A 809 8.66 -4.68 -30.17
N ILE A 810 7.96 -5.36 -29.26
CA ILE A 810 6.77 -4.83 -28.55
C ILE A 810 7.16 -3.98 -27.35
N ARG A 811 8.27 -4.29 -26.65
CA ARG A 811 8.66 -3.68 -25.38
C ARG A 811 8.81 -2.16 -25.39
N THR A 812 8.98 -1.54 -26.54
CA THR A 812 9.25 -0.11 -26.69
C THR A 812 8.46 0.50 -27.83
N ARG A 813 8.12 1.78 -27.69
CA ARG A 813 7.57 2.59 -28.79
C ARG A 813 8.62 2.91 -29.86
N LYS A 814 9.89 2.94 -29.49
CA LYS A 814 11.05 3.32 -30.32
C LYS A 814 11.48 2.15 -31.22
N VAL A 815 12.46 2.41 -32.09
CA VAL A 815 13.08 1.35 -32.89
C VAL A 815 13.96 0.49 -31.96
N PRO A 816 13.66 -0.83 -31.86
CA PRO A 816 14.42 -1.74 -31.01
C PRO A 816 15.89 -1.78 -31.40
N PHE A 817 16.76 -2.10 -30.45
CA PHE A 817 18.21 -2.20 -30.56
C PHE A 817 18.93 -0.89 -30.93
N ILE A 818 18.33 -0.03 -31.76
CA ILE A 818 18.92 1.24 -32.23
C ILE A 818 18.60 2.38 -31.27
N GLN A 819 17.32 2.63 -30.97
CA GLN A 819 16.87 3.74 -30.12
C GLN A 819 16.57 3.33 -28.69
N SER A 820 16.22 2.07 -28.47
CA SER A 820 15.91 1.51 -27.16
C SER A 820 16.32 0.05 -27.09
N SER A 821 17.36 -0.24 -26.33
CA SER A 821 17.78 -1.61 -26.04
C SER A 821 17.12 -2.15 -24.76
N ALA A 822 16.84 -3.44 -24.73
CA ALA A 822 16.36 -4.12 -23.54
C ALA A 822 17.40 -4.08 -22.42
N SER A 823 16.97 -4.37 -21.21
CA SER A 823 17.92 -4.55 -20.10
C SER A 823 18.77 -5.79 -20.31
N TRP A 824 19.98 -5.80 -19.73
CA TRP A 824 20.91 -6.91 -19.86
C TRP A 824 20.30 -8.29 -19.52
N PRO A 825 19.52 -8.47 -18.41
CA PRO A 825 18.90 -9.76 -18.11
C PRO A 825 17.93 -10.23 -19.20
N VAL A 826 17.17 -9.33 -19.81
CA VAL A 826 16.24 -9.66 -20.89
C VAL A 826 17.02 -10.08 -22.13
N MET A 827 18.06 -9.32 -22.52
CA MET A 827 18.89 -9.65 -23.67
C MET A 827 19.56 -11.01 -23.49
N LEU A 828 20.21 -11.24 -22.36
CA LEU A 828 20.89 -12.50 -22.07
C LEU A 828 19.94 -13.69 -22.15
N MET A 829 18.78 -13.58 -21.52
CA MET A 829 17.80 -14.68 -21.48
C MET A 829 17.23 -14.97 -22.88
N THR A 830 16.79 -13.94 -23.59
CA THR A 830 16.21 -14.12 -24.94
C THR A 830 17.23 -14.71 -25.92
N PHE A 831 18.46 -14.20 -25.97
CA PHE A 831 19.48 -14.76 -26.84
C PHE A 831 19.92 -16.17 -26.43
N SER A 832 19.97 -16.47 -25.14
CA SER A 832 20.24 -17.85 -24.67
C SER A 832 19.15 -18.82 -25.12
N ILE A 833 17.87 -18.44 -25.00
CA ILE A 833 16.74 -19.28 -25.46
C ILE A 833 16.77 -19.46 -26.98
N MET A 834 17.07 -18.39 -27.74
CA MET A 834 17.23 -18.48 -29.21
C MET A 834 18.35 -19.46 -29.57
N ALA A 835 19.49 -19.37 -28.90
CA ALA A 835 20.62 -20.29 -29.12
C ALA A 835 20.26 -21.74 -28.79
N VAL A 836 19.60 -21.97 -27.66
CA VAL A 836 19.10 -23.32 -27.28
C VAL A 836 18.15 -23.87 -28.35
N GLY A 837 17.18 -23.04 -28.80
CA GLY A 837 16.22 -23.44 -29.82
C GLY A 837 16.86 -23.85 -31.15
N ILE A 838 17.91 -23.12 -31.59
CA ILE A 838 18.67 -23.45 -32.79
C ILE A 838 19.44 -24.78 -32.60
N CYS A 839 19.97 -25.04 -31.40
CA CYS A 839 20.77 -26.22 -31.15
C CYS A 839 19.95 -27.49 -30.96
N ILE A 840 18.71 -27.42 -30.46
CA ILE A 840 17.89 -28.62 -30.16
C ILE A 840 17.85 -29.65 -31.31
N PRO A 841 17.49 -29.28 -32.57
CA PRO A 841 17.42 -30.27 -33.66
C PRO A 841 18.76 -30.94 -34.02
N PHE A 842 19.88 -30.38 -33.57
CA PHE A 842 21.24 -30.94 -33.80
C PHE A 842 21.74 -31.82 -32.67
N THR A 843 20.90 -32.04 -31.64
CA THR A 843 21.25 -32.86 -30.46
C THR A 843 20.55 -34.23 -30.52
N SER A 844 21.06 -35.21 -29.77
CA SER A 844 20.39 -36.50 -29.56
C SER A 844 19.01 -36.33 -28.93
N PHE A 845 18.83 -35.29 -28.09
CA PHE A 845 17.52 -34.95 -27.53
C PHE A 845 16.54 -34.51 -28.63
N GLY A 846 16.96 -33.70 -29.62
CA GLY A 846 16.16 -33.32 -30.76
C GLY A 846 15.70 -34.52 -31.56
N SER A 847 16.61 -35.43 -31.85
CA SER A 847 16.29 -36.68 -32.56
C SER A 847 15.29 -37.55 -31.77
N SER A 848 15.40 -37.65 -30.46
CA SER A 848 14.48 -38.46 -29.64
C SER A 848 13.05 -37.91 -29.61
N ILE A 849 12.85 -36.62 -29.91
CA ILE A 849 11.51 -35.98 -29.99
C ILE A 849 11.03 -35.83 -31.44
N GLY A 850 11.71 -36.45 -32.41
CA GLY A 850 11.29 -36.44 -33.82
C GLY A 850 11.78 -35.23 -34.64
N LEU A 851 12.70 -34.41 -34.14
CA LEU A 851 13.34 -33.35 -34.92
C LEU A 851 14.60 -33.84 -35.62
N THR A 852 14.86 -33.29 -36.80
CA THR A 852 16.04 -33.63 -37.61
C THR A 852 16.91 -32.38 -37.84
N PRO A 853 18.26 -32.55 -37.96
CA PRO A 853 19.14 -31.43 -38.27
C PRO A 853 18.79 -30.76 -39.59
N LEU A 854 18.70 -29.44 -39.58
CA LEU A 854 18.44 -28.63 -40.77
C LEU A 854 19.66 -28.44 -41.62
N PRO A 855 19.54 -28.44 -42.98
CA PRO A 855 20.67 -28.11 -43.86
C PRO A 855 21.10 -26.65 -43.72
N TRP A 856 22.39 -26.36 -43.82
CA TRP A 856 22.94 -25.02 -43.69
C TRP A 856 22.32 -24.00 -44.65
N THR A 857 21.77 -24.42 -45.76
CA THR A 857 21.08 -23.61 -46.74
C THR A 857 19.73 -23.05 -46.23
N TYR A 858 19.20 -23.60 -45.13
CA TYR A 858 17.98 -23.08 -44.48
C TYR A 858 18.27 -21.75 -43.76
N PHE A 859 19.40 -21.58 -43.08
CA PHE A 859 19.69 -20.43 -42.24
C PHE A 859 19.65 -19.08 -42.96
N PRO A 860 20.13 -18.93 -44.23
CA PRO A 860 19.92 -17.69 -44.98
C PRO A 860 18.44 -17.31 -45.15
N TRP A 861 17.58 -18.31 -45.44
CA TRP A 861 16.13 -18.09 -45.52
C TRP A 861 15.53 -17.66 -44.17
N LEU A 862 15.94 -18.34 -43.12
CA LEU A 862 15.52 -18.01 -41.75
C LEU A 862 15.88 -16.56 -41.39
N VAL A 863 17.11 -16.14 -41.65
CA VAL A 863 17.55 -14.76 -41.38
C VAL A 863 16.75 -13.77 -42.23
N GLY A 864 16.49 -14.07 -43.52
CA GLY A 864 15.65 -13.22 -44.37
C GLY A 864 14.23 -13.07 -43.88
N ILE A 865 13.60 -14.18 -43.41
CA ILE A 865 12.27 -14.22 -42.81
C ILE A 865 12.23 -13.38 -41.54
N LEU A 866 13.17 -13.58 -40.62
CA LEU A 866 13.22 -12.85 -39.34
C LEU A 866 13.49 -11.35 -39.51
N LEU A 867 14.37 -10.96 -40.46
CA LEU A 867 14.58 -9.55 -40.80
C LEU A 867 13.32 -8.91 -41.40
N SER A 868 12.65 -9.61 -42.30
CA SER A 868 11.40 -9.14 -42.89
C SER A 868 10.28 -9.03 -41.84
N TYR A 869 10.22 -9.98 -40.88
CA TYR A 869 9.36 -9.93 -39.70
C TYR A 869 9.61 -8.68 -38.86
N CYS A 870 10.85 -8.38 -38.53
CA CYS A 870 11.21 -7.18 -37.76
C CYS A 870 10.81 -5.89 -38.48
N VAL A 871 11.04 -5.81 -39.81
CA VAL A 871 10.69 -4.65 -40.62
C VAL A 871 9.17 -4.45 -40.68
N LEU A 872 8.42 -5.50 -40.99
CA LEU A 872 6.94 -5.43 -41.07
C LEU A 872 6.33 -5.09 -39.70
N THR A 873 6.82 -5.70 -38.63
CA THR A 873 6.38 -5.42 -37.26
C THR A 873 6.64 -3.96 -36.89
N GLN A 874 7.82 -3.42 -37.20
CA GLN A 874 8.15 -2.02 -36.95
C GLN A 874 7.27 -1.07 -37.77
N TRP A 875 6.98 -1.41 -39.03
CA TRP A 875 6.10 -0.60 -39.88
C TRP A 875 4.67 -0.57 -39.34
N LEU A 876 4.09 -1.75 -39.04
CA LEU A 876 2.74 -1.87 -38.47
C LEU A 876 2.63 -1.24 -37.08
N LYS A 877 3.69 -1.34 -36.26
CA LYS A 877 3.79 -0.63 -34.99
C LYS A 877 3.67 0.88 -35.20
N THR A 878 4.41 1.42 -36.16
CA THR A 878 4.37 2.85 -36.46
C THR A 878 2.97 3.27 -36.94
N LEU A 879 2.33 2.45 -37.76
CA LEU A 879 0.96 2.69 -38.24
C LEU A 879 -0.05 2.62 -37.08
N TYR A 880 0.05 1.61 -36.22
CA TYR A 880 -0.79 1.48 -35.00
C TYR A 880 -0.69 2.72 -34.10
N ILE A 881 0.53 3.21 -33.87
CA ILE A 881 0.79 4.39 -33.06
C ILE A 881 0.17 5.65 -33.71
N ARG A 882 0.22 5.77 -35.06
CA ARG A 882 -0.40 6.91 -35.78
C ARG A 882 -1.92 6.88 -35.68
N VAL A 883 -2.53 5.71 -35.81
CA VAL A 883 -3.99 5.53 -35.82
C VAL A 883 -4.56 5.67 -34.40
N PHE A 884 -4.02 4.95 -33.44
CA PHE A 884 -4.57 4.87 -32.07
C PHE A 884 -3.91 5.81 -31.07
N LYS A 885 -2.81 6.49 -31.44
CA LYS A 885 -2.01 7.39 -30.59
C LYS A 885 -1.52 6.74 -29.28
N ARG A 886 -1.54 5.42 -29.22
CA ARG A 886 -1.13 4.60 -28.06
C ARG A 886 -0.20 3.49 -28.53
N TRP A 887 0.60 2.94 -27.62
CA TRP A 887 1.39 1.74 -27.85
C TRP A 887 1.38 0.83 -26.63
N LEU A 888 1.87 1.32 -25.48
CA LEU A 888 1.87 0.65 -24.18
C LEU A 888 0.96 1.40 -23.21
#